data_459bc1f4e59a0499cba40aae49a44c7d
#
_entry.id   459bc1f4e59a0499cba40aae49a44c7d
#
_cell.length_a   1.000
_cell.length_b   1.000
_cell.length_c   1.000
_cell.angle_alpha   90.00
_cell.angle_beta   90.00
_cell.angle_gamma   90.00
#
_symmetry.space_group_name_H-M   'P 1'
#
loop_
_entity.id
_entity.type
_entity.pdbx_description
1 polymer ?
#
loop_
_entity_poly.entity_id
_entity_poly.type
_entity_poly.pdbx_seq_one_letter_code
_entity_poly.pdbx_strand_id
1 'polypeptide(L)'
;MRRNSIFTKWWVKGSAVLVATAATLVFASPQQAIATPLKGVDSVTVSQSASNVVDIDFADGIKGRITFLEDGIFRYNVDPKGEFSEYATPRSKSHTAKIQAQPDTSDTYSKPSATVVDKGDAIEITGGKATVVLDKATGKMSIKSGDRVVVSESASLDLDKKGTVQTLAKEKSENFFGGGTQNGRFLHTNQTIAISNTNNWTDGGVASPNPFYWTSDGYGVLRNTFAEGSYDFGSTDSSTVTTSHSENEFDAYYFVATETGASNVATEMLQDYYKVTGNPVLLPEYGFYLGHLNAYNRDGWSTTSGQKKWETKGSKSSSEKGDVKYESGMSTGYKLDGTLAAETLNGEGPTVDTENMKATDFDRQFSARQVIDDYEDNDMPLGWFLPNDGYGAGYGQNGYYKTGGVNSDGTSSAERLNAVRANVDNLKKFTEYANSKGVSTGLWTQSNLEPDSNSETPWHLLRDFDSEVKTGGITTLKTDVAWVGSGYSFGLNGIKTAYDTVTTGANKRPNIITLDGWAGTQRFGGIWTGDQYGGNWEYIRFHIPTYIGQSLSGNPNIGSDMDGIFGGDPIISARDYQWKTFTPSMLDMDGWGTYRKSPMTHGDPYTGISRFYLKLKAQLMPYIYTSAASAANIDTGNGDTGLPMIRAMLLSDNSEYAASTSTQYQYMFGENFLVAPVYQDTQADENGNDVRNGIYLPNYGTDENPTIWIDYFSGKQYRGGQVLN
;
A
#
# COMPACT_ATOMS: atom_id res chain seq x y z
N MET A 1 21.31 -36.27 -6.29
CA MET A 1 20.34 -37.24 -6.82
C MET A 1 19.02 -36.54 -7.02
N ARG A 2 18.42 -36.69 -8.18
CA ARG A 2 17.31 -35.90 -8.73
C ARG A 2 16.10 -35.87 -7.80
N ARG A 3 15.68 -34.68 -7.38
CA ARG A 3 14.30 -34.43 -6.93
C ARG A 3 13.59 -33.64 -8.02
N ASN A 4 12.72 -34.34 -8.72
CA ASN A 4 11.87 -33.77 -9.73
C ASN A 4 10.77 -32.95 -9.06
N SER A 5 10.59 -31.77 -9.59
CA SER A 5 9.50 -30.83 -9.33
C SER A 5 8.11 -31.46 -9.55
N ILE A 6 7.30 -31.54 -8.53
CA ILE A 6 5.88 -31.91 -8.59
C ILE A 6 4.95 -30.67 -8.43
N PHE A 7 5.50 -29.47 -8.53
CA PHE A 7 4.72 -28.25 -8.25
C PHE A 7 4.02 -27.60 -9.47
N THR A 8 3.98 -28.27 -10.63
CA THR A 8 3.51 -27.62 -11.87
C THR A 8 2.15 -28.08 -12.39
N LYS A 9 1.29 -28.74 -11.62
CA LYS A 9 0.05 -29.31 -12.20
C LYS A 9 -1.29 -29.00 -11.49
N TRP A 10 -1.36 -28.12 -10.49
CA TRP A 10 -2.61 -27.96 -9.71
C TRP A 10 -3.31 -26.61 -9.85
N TRP A 11 -2.87 -25.73 -10.74
CA TRP A 11 -3.45 -24.40 -10.92
C TRP A 11 -4.40 -24.26 -12.12
N VAL A 12 -4.85 -25.36 -12.71
CA VAL A 12 -5.73 -25.29 -13.88
C VAL A 12 -7.01 -26.06 -13.61
N LYS A 13 -7.94 -25.45 -12.92
CA LYS A 13 -9.39 -25.56 -13.12
C LYS A 13 -10.13 -24.81 -12.01
N GLY A 14 -10.54 -23.57 -12.27
CA GLY A 14 -11.63 -22.97 -11.54
C GLY A 14 -11.39 -21.61 -10.88
N SER A 15 -10.44 -20.84 -11.31
CA SER A 15 -10.46 -19.40 -11.15
C SER A 15 -9.67 -18.84 -12.32
N ALA A 16 -10.19 -17.84 -12.99
CA ALA A 16 -9.41 -17.05 -13.93
C ALA A 16 -8.42 -16.17 -13.13
N VAL A 17 -7.51 -16.83 -12.44
CA VAL A 17 -6.28 -16.24 -11.97
C VAL A 17 -5.28 -16.48 -13.08
N LEU A 18 -4.91 -15.44 -13.78
CA LEU A 18 -3.81 -15.44 -14.71
C LEU A 18 -2.58 -15.99 -13.98
N VAL A 19 -2.19 -17.20 -14.33
CA VAL A 19 -0.86 -17.71 -14.03
C VAL A 19 0.11 -16.81 -14.77
N ALA A 20 0.80 -15.94 -14.05
CA ALA A 20 1.96 -15.29 -14.57
C ALA A 20 3.02 -16.37 -14.80
N THR A 21 3.12 -16.85 -16.03
CA THR A 21 4.38 -17.40 -16.50
C THR A 21 5.42 -16.31 -16.27
N ALA A 22 6.50 -16.63 -15.57
CA ALA A 22 7.70 -15.82 -15.59
C ALA A 22 8.18 -15.72 -17.05
N ALA A 23 7.55 -14.84 -17.81
CA ALA A 23 8.13 -14.26 -18.97
C ALA A 23 9.18 -13.29 -18.40
N THR A 24 10.43 -13.62 -18.59
CA THR A 24 11.49 -12.63 -18.62
C THR A 24 11.00 -11.58 -19.59
N LEU A 25 10.37 -10.52 -19.08
CA LEU A 25 10.16 -9.31 -19.83
C LEU A 25 11.55 -8.77 -20.09
N VAL A 26 12.13 -9.22 -21.20
CA VAL A 26 13.08 -8.40 -21.92
C VAL A 26 12.27 -7.13 -22.17
N PHE A 27 12.57 -6.08 -21.42
CA PHE A 27 12.14 -4.74 -21.78
C PHE A 27 12.69 -4.50 -23.18
N ALA A 28 11.87 -4.75 -24.18
CA ALA A 28 12.12 -4.20 -25.49
C ALA A 28 12.24 -2.71 -25.22
N SER A 29 13.41 -2.16 -25.52
CA SER A 29 13.59 -0.71 -25.60
C SER A 29 12.36 -0.16 -26.30
N PRO A 30 11.67 0.85 -25.75
CA PRO A 30 10.51 1.40 -26.42
C PRO A 30 10.96 1.74 -27.83
N GLN A 31 10.40 1.04 -28.81
CA GLN A 31 10.59 1.41 -30.20
C GLN A 31 10.07 2.84 -30.25
N GLN A 32 10.98 3.79 -30.52
CA GLN A 32 10.63 5.18 -30.69
C GLN A 32 9.46 5.26 -31.69
N ALA A 33 8.25 5.39 -31.15
CA ALA A 33 7.12 5.87 -31.93
C ALA A 33 7.53 7.25 -32.43
N ILE A 34 7.12 7.60 -33.61
CA ILE A 34 7.39 8.93 -34.17
C ILE A 34 6.67 9.90 -33.23
N ALA A 35 7.47 10.49 -32.36
CA ALA A 35 7.07 11.46 -31.38
C ALA A 35 6.50 12.70 -32.06
N THR A 36 5.48 13.31 -31.47
CA THR A 36 5.04 14.65 -31.85
C THR A 36 5.40 15.60 -30.72
N PRO A 37 6.66 16.04 -30.64
CA PRO A 37 7.08 16.99 -29.60
C PRO A 37 6.32 18.31 -29.77
N LEU A 38 6.02 18.95 -28.63
CA LEU A 38 5.51 20.31 -28.65
C LEU A 38 6.43 21.20 -29.46
N LYS A 39 5.82 22.05 -30.26
CA LYS A 39 6.49 23.13 -30.96
C LYS A 39 6.27 24.44 -30.20
N GLY A 40 6.81 25.51 -30.72
CA GLY A 40 6.83 26.80 -30.06
C GLY A 40 5.50 27.30 -29.52
N VAL A 41 5.56 28.38 -28.75
CA VAL A 41 4.42 29.01 -28.06
C VAL A 41 3.91 30.15 -28.97
N ASP A 42 2.61 30.12 -29.32
CA ASP A 42 1.94 31.17 -30.09
C ASP A 42 1.39 32.28 -29.17
N SER A 43 0.75 31.94 -28.07
CA SER A 43 0.23 32.92 -27.12
C SER A 43 0.14 32.40 -25.68
N VAL A 44 0.22 33.33 -24.72
CA VAL A 44 0.01 33.06 -23.28
C VAL A 44 -0.88 34.15 -22.70
N THR A 45 -1.98 33.77 -22.08
CA THR A 45 -3.00 34.70 -21.57
C THR A 45 -3.49 34.32 -20.19
N VAL A 46 -3.48 35.27 -19.25
CA VAL A 46 -4.15 35.06 -17.96
C VAL A 46 -5.65 34.99 -18.18
N SER A 47 -6.29 33.98 -17.63
CA SER A 47 -7.74 33.78 -17.74
C SER A 47 -8.52 34.96 -17.18
N GLN A 48 -9.55 35.40 -17.91
CA GLN A 48 -10.41 36.48 -17.43
C GLN A 48 -11.30 36.05 -16.24
N SER A 49 -11.53 34.78 -16.08
CA SER A 49 -12.39 34.22 -15.04
C SER A 49 -11.66 33.86 -13.75
N ALA A 50 -10.33 33.65 -13.80
CA ALA A 50 -9.53 33.22 -12.66
C ALA A 50 -8.09 33.72 -12.80
N SER A 51 -7.67 34.64 -11.92
CA SER A 51 -6.36 35.27 -11.98
C SER A 51 -5.17 34.33 -11.75
N ASN A 52 -5.41 33.16 -11.20
CA ASN A 52 -4.42 32.09 -10.98
C ASN A 52 -4.32 31.08 -12.13
N VAL A 53 -5.07 31.27 -13.21
CA VAL A 53 -5.09 30.37 -14.37
C VAL A 53 -4.52 31.09 -15.58
N VAL A 54 -3.63 30.41 -16.29
CA VAL A 54 -2.98 30.91 -17.51
C VAL A 54 -3.21 29.89 -18.61
N ASP A 55 -3.82 30.32 -19.70
CA ASP A 55 -4.02 29.53 -20.91
C ASP A 55 -2.85 29.77 -21.88
N ILE A 56 -2.42 28.71 -22.54
CA ILE A 56 -1.28 28.67 -23.47
C ILE A 56 -1.76 28.09 -24.79
N ASP A 57 -1.48 28.79 -25.86
CA ASP A 57 -1.62 28.27 -27.22
C ASP A 57 -0.24 27.90 -27.76
N PHE A 58 -0.04 26.62 -28.02
CA PHE A 58 1.16 26.15 -28.69
C PHE A 58 0.98 26.15 -30.20
N ALA A 59 2.06 26.30 -30.92
CA ALA A 59 2.07 26.04 -32.36
C ALA A 59 1.48 24.64 -32.62
N ASP A 60 0.86 24.42 -33.72
CA ASP A 60 0.08 23.21 -34.06
C ASP A 60 -1.31 23.13 -33.40
N GLY A 61 -1.74 24.15 -32.66
CA GLY A 61 -3.08 24.23 -32.08
C GLY A 61 -3.29 23.44 -30.79
N ILE A 62 -2.23 22.88 -30.23
CA ILE A 62 -2.24 22.21 -28.92
C ILE A 62 -2.50 23.26 -27.82
N LYS A 63 -3.30 22.93 -26.83
CA LYS A 63 -3.64 23.81 -25.72
C LYS A 63 -2.91 23.40 -24.45
N GLY A 64 -2.40 24.39 -23.74
CA GLY A 64 -1.82 24.23 -22.42
C GLY A 64 -2.54 25.09 -21.41
N ARG A 65 -2.42 24.70 -20.15
CA ARG A 65 -2.95 25.46 -19.01
C ARG A 65 -2.03 25.30 -17.81
N ILE A 66 -1.76 26.43 -17.14
CA ILE A 66 -1.11 26.44 -15.84
C ILE A 66 -2.12 26.99 -14.83
N THR A 67 -2.32 26.24 -13.73
CA THR A 67 -3.19 26.67 -12.62
C THR A 67 -2.35 26.71 -11.34
N PHE A 68 -2.13 27.89 -10.79
CA PHE A 68 -1.46 28.04 -9.51
C PHE A 68 -2.46 27.79 -8.38
N LEU A 69 -2.15 26.83 -7.50
CA LEU A 69 -3.02 26.42 -6.39
C LEU A 69 -2.56 27.00 -5.06
N GLU A 70 -1.27 26.88 -4.76
CA GLU A 70 -0.64 27.33 -3.53
C GLU A 70 0.72 27.99 -3.82
N ASP A 71 1.31 28.58 -2.79
CA ASP A 71 2.69 29.04 -2.89
C ASP A 71 3.63 27.85 -3.13
N GLY A 72 4.10 27.69 -4.37
CA GLY A 72 4.92 26.55 -4.80
C GLY A 72 4.17 25.35 -5.35
N ILE A 73 2.84 25.38 -5.43
CA ILE A 73 2.06 24.28 -6.06
C ILE A 73 1.34 24.80 -7.29
N PHE A 74 1.59 24.17 -8.43
CA PHE A 74 0.84 24.45 -9.64
C PHE A 74 0.55 23.18 -10.46
N ARG A 75 -0.52 23.21 -11.24
CA ARG A 75 -0.86 22.18 -12.22
C ARG A 75 -0.47 22.66 -13.60
N TYR A 76 0.22 21.83 -14.37
CA TYR A 76 0.49 22.01 -15.79
C TYR A 76 -0.21 20.92 -16.57
N ASN A 77 -1.16 21.34 -17.41
CA ASN A 77 -1.95 20.45 -18.25
C ASN A 77 -1.75 20.84 -19.70
N VAL A 78 -1.45 19.86 -20.58
CA VAL A 78 -1.33 20.02 -22.02
C VAL A 78 -2.20 18.99 -22.71
N ASP A 79 -3.23 19.47 -23.38
CA ASP A 79 -4.22 18.65 -24.06
C ASP A 79 -4.30 18.98 -25.56
N PRO A 80 -4.00 18.02 -26.44
CA PRO A 80 -4.17 18.21 -27.89
C PRO A 80 -5.57 18.62 -28.32
N LYS A 81 -6.60 18.31 -27.53
CA LYS A 81 -7.99 18.68 -27.80
C LYS A 81 -8.43 19.97 -27.11
N GLY A 82 -7.72 20.40 -26.06
CA GLY A 82 -8.07 21.55 -25.25
C GLY A 82 -9.31 21.35 -24.38
N GLU A 83 -9.65 20.12 -24.04
CA GLU A 83 -10.81 19.78 -23.18
C GLU A 83 -10.45 19.85 -21.69
N PHE A 84 -9.19 19.64 -21.33
CA PHE A 84 -8.64 19.68 -19.97
C PHE A 84 -9.44 18.81 -18.98
N SER A 85 -9.44 17.51 -19.20
CA SER A 85 -10.16 16.54 -18.37
C SER A 85 -9.71 16.59 -16.91
N GLU A 86 -10.60 16.42 -15.95
CA GLU A 86 -10.24 16.23 -14.54
C GLU A 86 -9.54 14.89 -14.31
N TYR A 87 -9.84 13.90 -15.16
CA TYR A 87 -9.22 12.58 -15.17
C TYR A 87 -8.59 12.35 -16.53
N ALA A 88 -7.32 11.99 -16.53
CA ALA A 88 -6.66 11.67 -17.77
C ALA A 88 -7.25 10.40 -18.40
N THR A 89 -7.28 9.28 -17.70
CA THR A 89 -7.79 8.01 -18.24
C THR A 89 -8.36 7.11 -17.16
N PRO A 90 -9.61 7.30 -16.69
CA PRO A 90 -10.22 6.38 -15.74
C PRO A 90 -10.40 5.01 -16.39
N ARG A 91 -10.08 3.95 -15.66
CA ARG A 91 -10.16 2.57 -16.16
C ARG A 91 -11.58 2.11 -16.43
N SER A 92 -12.53 2.50 -15.59
CA SER A 92 -13.93 2.14 -15.70
C SER A 92 -14.83 3.38 -15.72
N LYS A 93 -15.79 3.40 -16.65
CA LYS A 93 -16.76 4.50 -16.72
C LYS A 93 -17.78 4.47 -15.57
N SER A 94 -17.99 3.33 -14.95
CA SER A 94 -18.92 3.15 -13.83
C SER A 94 -18.29 3.50 -12.49
N HIS A 95 -16.94 3.59 -12.43
CA HIS A 95 -16.17 3.83 -11.21
C HIS A 95 -15.16 4.94 -11.46
N THR A 96 -15.59 6.17 -11.29
CA THR A 96 -14.72 7.34 -11.41
C THR A 96 -14.18 7.73 -10.04
N ALA A 97 -12.88 7.85 -9.92
CA ALA A 97 -12.20 8.38 -8.74
C ALA A 97 -11.30 9.55 -9.13
N LYS A 98 -11.04 10.45 -8.22
CA LYS A 98 -10.16 11.59 -8.42
C LYS A 98 -8.92 11.45 -7.58
N ILE A 99 -7.76 11.72 -8.18
CA ILE A 99 -6.50 11.79 -7.42
C ILE A 99 -6.57 12.95 -6.44
N GLN A 100 -6.91 14.14 -6.93
CA GLN A 100 -7.04 15.30 -6.06
C GLN A 100 -8.20 15.17 -5.06
N ALA A 101 -7.94 15.59 -3.83
CA ALA A 101 -8.96 15.60 -2.76
C ALA A 101 -10.00 16.69 -2.96
N GLN A 102 -9.59 17.82 -3.54
CA GLN A 102 -10.41 19.00 -3.79
C GLN A 102 -10.23 19.46 -5.24
N PRO A 103 -11.27 20.00 -5.89
CA PRO A 103 -11.10 20.58 -7.23
C PRO A 103 -10.17 21.81 -7.17
N ASP A 104 -9.47 22.10 -8.26
CA ASP A 104 -8.54 23.23 -8.35
C ASP A 104 -9.21 24.59 -8.08
N THR A 105 -10.51 24.65 -8.24
CA THR A 105 -11.34 25.84 -7.92
C THR A 105 -11.69 25.97 -6.44
N SER A 106 -11.33 25.00 -5.59
CA SER A 106 -11.67 25.01 -4.16
C SER A 106 -11.12 26.25 -3.45
N ASP A 107 -11.91 26.78 -2.51
CA ASP A 107 -11.49 27.91 -1.66
C ASP A 107 -10.50 27.48 -0.56
N THR A 108 -10.19 26.21 -0.46
CA THR A 108 -9.12 25.71 0.42
C THR A 108 -7.71 26.07 -0.07
N TYR A 109 -7.56 26.38 -1.35
CA TYR A 109 -6.30 26.83 -1.94
C TYR A 109 -6.18 28.36 -1.91
N SER A 110 -4.94 28.86 -1.68
CA SER A 110 -4.64 30.30 -1.67
C SER A 110 -4.75 30.96 -3.05
N LYS A 111 -4.59 30.18 -4.11
CA LYS A 111 -4.73 30.57 -5.52
C LYS A 111 -3.95 31.87 -5.86
N PRO A 112 -2.61 31.87 -5.73
CA PRO A 112 -1.84 33.10 -6.00
C PRO A 112 -2.04 33.56 -7.45
N SER A 113 -2.29 34.85 -7.62
CA SER A 113 -2.52 35.44 -8.95
C SER A 113 -1.31 35.30 -9.83
N ALA A 114 -1.52 34.93 -11.09
CA ALA A 114 -0.47 34.80 -12.07
C ALA A 114 -0.08 36.14 -12.70
N THR A 115 1.19 36.31 -12.96
CA THR A 115 1.72 37.38 -13.81
C THR A 115 2.44 36.77 -15.00
N VAL A 116 2.26 37.36 -16.17
CA VAL A 116 2.88 36.92 -17.42
C VAL A 116 3.78 38.02 -17.95
N VAL A 117 5.06 37.71 -18.20
CA VAL A 117 6.06 38.65 -18.70
C VAL A 117 6.74 38.06 -19.94
N ASP A 118 6.65 38.76 -21.05
CA ASP A 118 7.36 38.42 -22.27
C ASP A 118 8.82 38.93 -22.16
N LYS A 119 9.77 38.01 -22.28
CA LYS A 119 11.23 38.27 -22.22
C LYS A 119 11.91 38.22 -23.59
N GLY A 120 11.15 38.21 -24.67
CA GLY A 120 11.66 38.08 -26.02
C GLY A 120 11.67 36.62 -26.46
N ASP A 121 12.67 35.85 -26.12
CA ASP A 121 12.78 34.44 -26.52
C ASP A 121 12.01 33.49 -25.60
N ALA A 122 11.60 33.96 -24.44
CA ALA A 122 10.87 33.19 -23.43
C ALA A 122 9.71 33.98 -22.81
N ILE A 123 8.74 33.25 -22.23
CA ILE A 123 7.65 33.83 -21.44
C ILE A 123 7.79 33.34 -20.02
N GLU A 124 7.85 34.26 -19.07
CA GLU A 124 7.83 33.97 -17.63
C GLU A 124 6.41 34.10 -17.10
N ILE A 125 5.95 33.05 -16.41
CA ILE A 125 4.63 32.94 -15.77
C ILE A 125 4.84 32.70 -14.29
N THR A 126 4.59 33.69 -13.45
CA THR A 126 4.87 33.61 -11.99
C THR A 126 3.57 33.55 -11.21
N GLY A 127 3.48 32.61 -10.25
CA GLY A 127 2.42 32.54 -9.24
C GLY A 127 3.02 32.07 -7.91
N GLY A 128 2.95 32.93 -6.88
CA GLY A 128 3.65 32.68 -5.63
C GLY A 128 5.17 32.64 -5.82
N LYS A 129 5.84 31.64 -5.21
CA LYS A 129 7.30 31.45 -5.34
C LYS A 129 7.73 30.71 -6.60
N ALA A 130 6.78 30.12 -7.33
CA ALA A 130 7.08 29.37 -8.54
C ALA A 130 6.98 30.26 -9.79
N THR A 131 8.00 30.19 -10.66
CA THR A 131 7.97 30.80 -11.99
C THR A 131 8.18 29.73 -13.04
N VAL A 132 7.21 29.56 -13.92
CA VAL A 132 7.30 28.70 -15.11
C VAL A 132 7.82 29.56 -16.26
N VAL A 133 8.87 29.10 -16.89
CA VAL A 133 9.48 29.76 -18.06
C VAL A 133 9.25 28.86 -19.29
N LEU A 134 8.61 29.40 -20.29
CA LEU A 134 8.37 28.71 -21.57
C LEU A 134 9.29 29.32 -22.65
N ASP A 135 10.12 28.49 -23.26
CA ASP A 135 10.88 28.86 -24.46
C ASP A 135 9.92 28.97 -25.63
N LYS A 136 9.91 30.13 -26.28
CA LYS A 136 8.95 30.43 -27.38
C LYS A 136 9.18 29.59 -28.61
N ALA A 137 10.40 29.21 -28.89
CA ALA A 137 10.72 28.50 -30.12
C ALA A 137 10.39 27.01 -30.04
N THR A 138 10.55 26.43 -28.87
CA THR A 138 10.47 24.98 -28.64
C THR A 138 9.30 24.55 -27.77
N GLY A 139 8.69 25.47 -27.01
CA GLY A 139 7.67 25.14 -26.01
C GLY A 139 8.22 24.47 -24.75
N LYS A 140 9.54 24.33 -24.62
CA LYS A 140 10.14 23.70 -23.42
C LYS A 140 9.89 24.52 -22.18
N MET A 141 9.60 23.81 -21.09
CA MET A 141 9.36 24.37 -19.79
C MET A 141 10.64 24.33 -18.91
N SER A 142 10.86 25.41 -18.18
CA SER A 142 11.75 25.41 -17.00
C SER A 142 11.01 25.96 -15.80
N ILE A 143 11.37 25.54 -14.60
CA ILE A 143 10.76 25.98 -13.35
C ILE A 143 11.83 26.68 -12.52
N LYS A 144 11.48 27.84 -11.95
CA LYS A 144 12.33 28.61 -11.05
C LYS A 144 11.64 28.81 -9.69
N SER A 145 12.47 28.90 -8.64
CA SER A 145 12.10 29.43 -7.33
C SER A 145 13.00 30.63 -7.04
N GLY A 146 12.45 31.84 -7.13
CA GLY A 146 13.26 33.04 -7.20
C GLY A 146 14.17 33.05 -8.43
N ASP A 147 15.46 33.25 -8.21
CA ASP A 147 16.46 33.23 -9.30
C ASP A 147 17.01 31.83 -9.59
N ARG A 148 16.72 30.83 -8.74
CA ARG A 148 17.22 29.46 -8.90
C ARG A 148 16.37 28.72 -9.93
N VAL A 149 17.01 28.17 -10.95
CA VAL A 149 16.39 27.18 -11.82
C VAL A 149 16.30 25.87 -11.04
N VAL A 150 15.10 25.39 -10.82
CA VAL A 150 14.82 24.16 -10.06
C VAL A 150 14.94 22.94 -10.95
N VAL A 151 14.33 23.02 -12.14
CA VAL A 151 14.37 21.97 -13.16
C VAL A 151 14.05 22.53 -14.54
N SER A 152 14.55 21.91 -15.59
CA SER A 152 14.28 22.29 -16.99
C SER A 152 14.00 21.05 -17.84
N GLU A 153 13.12 21.17 -18.81
CA GLU A 153 12.97 20.16 -19.85
C GLU A 153 14.22 20.16 -20.76
N SER A 154 14.86 19.02 -20.91
CA SER A 154 15.96 18.81 -21.85
C SER A 154 15.46 18.58 -23.27
N ALA A 155 14.27 17.99 -23.43
CA ALA A 155 13.54 17.85 -24.68
C ALA A 155 12.13 18.41 -24.53
N SER A 156 11.53 18.87 -25.63
CA SER A 156 10.12 19.30 -25.63
C SER A 156 9.22 18.14 -25.25
N LEU A 157 8.15 18.44 -24.51
CA LEU A 157 7.12 17.47 -24.13
C LEU A 157 6.59 16.74 -25.37
N ASP A 158 6.56 15.44 -25.32
CA ASP A 158 6.11 14.59 -26.41
C ASP A 158 4.71 14.04 -26.12
N LEU A 159 3.80 14.27 -27.07
CA LEU A 159 2.39 13.89 -26.98
C LEU A 159 2.05 13.09 -28.23
N ASP A 160 1.85 11.80 -28.09
CA ASP A 160 1.39 10.98 -29.21
C ASP A 160 0.14 10.17 -28.86
N LYS A 161 -0.40 9.43 -29.83
CA LYS A 161 -1.59 8.60 -29.61
C LYS A 161 -1.35 7.42 -28.66
N LYS A 162 -0.09 7.15 -28.30
CA LYS A 162 0.30 6.01 -27.49
C LYS A 162 0.69 6.41 -26.07
N GLY A 163 1.02 7.67 -25.86
CA GLY A 163 1.41 8.13 -24.56
C GLY A 163 2.01 9.53 -24.54
N THR A 164 2.31 9.97 -23.35
CA THR A 164 3.03 11.22 -23.08
C THR A 164 4.40 10.91 -22.51
N VAL A 165 5.41 11.65 -22.96
CA VAL A 165 6.78 11.54 -22.46
C VAL A 165 7.30 12.92 -22.10
N GLN A 166 7.73 13.10 -20.86
CA GLN A 166 8.46 14.27 -20.42
C GLN A 166 9.91 13.90 -20.12
N THR A 167 10.85 14.69 -20.61
CA THR A 167 12.28 14.51 -20.37
C THR A 167 12.85 15.76 -19.73
N LEU A 168 13.26 15.64 -18.48
CA LEU A 168 13.86 16.70 -17.66
C LEU A 168 15.38 16.54 -17.62
N ALA A 169 16.10 17.65 -17.46
CA ALA A 169 17.51 17.62 -17.15
C ALA A 169 17.72 17.11 -15.71
N LYS A 170 18.76 16.32 -15.52
CA LYS A 170 19.14 15.74 -14.22
C LYS A 170 20.50 16.20 -13.79
N GLU A 171 20.60 16.70 -12.56
CA GLU A 171 21.89 17.00 -11.95
C GLU A 171 22.59 15.73 -11.47
N LYS A 172 23.91 15.74 -11.46
CA LYS A 172 24.71 14.55 -11.12
C LYS A 172 24.46 14.04 -9.71
N SER A 173 24.27 14.94 -8.75
CA SER A 173 24.06 14.65 -7.33
C SER A 173 22.61 14.51 -6.93
N GLU A 174 21.69 14.63 -7.87
CA GLU A 174 20.25 14.60 -7.62
C GLU A 174 19.78 13.21 -7.23
N ASN A 175 19.05 13.12 -6.13
CA ASN A 175 18.42 11.91 -5.61
C ASN A 175 16.92 11.93 -5.82
N PHE A 176 16.34 10.74 -6.10
CA PHE A 176 14.93 10.55 -6.46
C PHE A 176 14.25 9.59 -5.51
N PHE A 177 13.06 9.98 -5.02
CA PHE A 177 12.25 9.26 -4.05
C PHE A 177 10.80 9.22 -4.53
N GLY A 178 9.99 8.30 -3.98
CA GLY A 178 8.58 8.17 -4.35
C GLY A 178 8.30 6.90 -5.14
N GLY A 179 7.33 6.94 -6.05
CA GLY A 179 6.98 5.81 -6.91
C GLY A 179 6.12 4.72 -6.26
N GLY A 180 5.73 4.90 -4.99
CA GLY A 180 4.92 3.92 -4.25
C GLY A 180 5.73 2.71 -3.78
N THR A 181 5.08 1.54 -3.73
CA THR A 181 5.71 0.29 -3.29
C THR A 181 6.60 -0.29 -4.39
N GLN A 182 7.86 0.12 -4.37
CA GLN A 182 8.96 -0.43 -5.17
C GLN A 182 9.75 -1.36 -4.26
N ASN A 183 9.50 -2.66 -4.35
CA ASN A 183 10.03 -3.64 -3.40
C ASN A 183 11.57 -3.62 -3.33
N GLY A 184 12.11 -3.56 -2.12
CA GLY A 184 13.54 -3.54 -1.86
C GLY A 184 14.23 -2.20 -2.09
N ARG A 185 13.49 -1.11 -2.37
CA ARG A 185 14.07 0.17 -2.77
C ARG A 185 13.34 1.36 -2.17
N PHE A 186 14.08 2.40 -1.84
CA PHE A 186 13.54 3.71 -1.46
C PHE A 186 14.21 4.88 -2.21
N LEU A 187 15.38 4.63 -2.78
CA LEU A 187 16.18 5.57 -3.58
C LEU A 187 16.24 5.06 -5.02
N HIS A 188 15.84 5.88 -5.96
CA HIS A 188 15.68 5.48 -7.36
C HIS A 188 16.69 6.11 -8.32
N THR A 189 17.66 6.84 -7.81
CA THR A 189 18.74 7.47 -8.60
C THR A 189 19.45 6.44 -9.48
N ASN A 190 19.56 6.75 -10.76
CA ASN A 190 20.12 5.88 -11.81
C ASN A 190 19.36 4.54 -12.00
N GLN A 191 18.08 4.53 -11.68
CA GLN A 191 17.20 3.37 -11.86
C GLN A 191 16.00 3.73 -12.73
N THR A 192 15.41 2.70 -13.34
CA THR A 192 14.07 2.77 -13.94
C THR A 192 13.09 2.06 -13.02
N ILE A 193 11.95 2.70 -12.73
CA ILE A 193 10.86 2.11 -11.96
C ILE A 193 9.59 2.02 -12.80
N ALA A 194 8.81 0.96 -12.59
CA ALA A 194 7.50 0.85 -13.19
C ALA A 194 6.46 1.60 -12.35
N ILE A 195 5.61 2.37 -13.03
CA ILE A 195 4.40 2.96 -12.46
C ILE A 195 3.22 2.17 -13.02
N SER A 196 3.28 0.88 -12.79
CA SER A 196 2.20 -0.06 -13.04
C SER A 196 2.33 -1.23 -12.07
N ASN A 197 1.20 -1.78 -11.64
CA ASN A 197 1.25 -2.96 -10.78
C ASN A 197 1.68 -4.17 -11.62
N THR A 198 2.87 -4.67 -11.36
CA THR A 198 3.41 -5.84 -12.06
C THR A 198 2.95 -7.15 -11.43
N ASN A 199 2.15 -7.08 -10.36
CA ASN A 199 1.76 -8.25 -9.56
C ASN A 199 2.97 -9.09 -9.13
N ASN A 200 4.08 -8.43 -8.86
CA ASN A 200 5.32 -9.04 -8.41
C ASN A 200 5.66 -8.54 -7.02
N TRP A 201 5.50 -9.41 -6.05
CA TRP A 201 5.66 -9.12 -4.62
C TRP A 201 7.01 -9.55 -4.05
N THR A 202 7.96 -9.86 -4.90
CA THR A 202 9.34 -10.19 -4.50
C THR A 202 10.24 -8.95 -4.53
N ASP A 203 11.48 -9.10 -4.08
CA ASP A 203 12.51 -8.07 -4.21
C ASP A 203 12.65 -7.60 -5.67
N GLY A 204 12.69 -6.29 -5.89
CA GLY A 204 12.72 -5.67 -7.22
C GLY A 204 11.38 -5.58 -7.95
N GLY A 205 10.30 -6.18 -7.41
CA GLY A 205 8.96 -6.09 -7.98
C GLY A 205 8.22 -4.80 -7.61
N VAL A 206 7.00 -4.64 -8.16
CA VAL A 206 6.12 -3.50 -7.88
C VAL A 206 4.76 -4.02 -7.48
N ALA A 207 4.31 -3.64 -6.29
CA ALA A 207 3.03 -4.06 -5.73
C ALA A 207 1.97 -2.95 -5.80
N SER A 208 2.28 -1.76 -5.30
CA SER A 208 1.34 -0.63 -5.21
C SER A 208 2.04 0.65 -5.68
N PRO A 209 2.11 0.88 -7.00
CA PRO A 209 2.80 2.05 -7.54
C PRO A 209 2.02 3.33 -7.28
N ASN A 210 2.76 4.45 -7.28
CA ASN A 210 2.21 5.80 -7.11
C ASN A 210 2.86 6.73 -8.16
N PRO A 211 2.10 7.47 -8.96
CA PRO A 211 2.65 8.38 -9.96
C PRO A 211 3.24 9.67 -9.39
N PHE A 212 3.66 9.65 -8.15
CA PHE A 212 4.32 10.74 -7.43
C PHE A 212 5.78 10.42 -7.17
N TYR A 213 6.67 11.36 -7.50
CA TYR A 213 8.06 11.35 -7.09
C TYR A 213 8.52 12.77 -6.70
N TRP A 214 9.60 12.83 -5.94
CA TRP A 214 10.24 14.08 -5.57
C TRP A 214 11.77 13.92 -5.51
N THR A 215 12.48 15.04 -5.49
CA THR A 215 13.93 15.05 -5.63
C THR A 215 14.62 15.89 -4.56
N SER A 216 15.91 15.58 -4.34
CA SER A 216 16.78 16.40 -3.49
C SER A 216 17.00 17.82 -4.01
N ASP A 217 16.70 18.09 -5.28
CA ASP A 217 16.87 19.42 -5.88
C ASP A 217 15.67 20.34 -5.66
N GLY A 218 14.67 19.86 -4.89
CA GLY A 218 13.58 20.69 -4.39
C GLY A 218 12.41 20.80 -5.35
N TYR A 219 12.10 19.74 -6.08
CA TYR A 219 10.83 19.63 -6.78
C TYR A 219 10.21 18.26 -6.62
N GLY A 220 8.89 18.22 -6.74
CA GLY A 220 8.12 16.99 -6.83
C GLY A 220 7.15 17.06 -8.01
N VAL A 221 6.80 15.91 -8.56
CA VAL A 221 5.84 15.77 -9.66
C VAL A 221 4.83 14.69 -9.33
N LEU A 222 3.57 15.03 -9.39
CA LEU A 222 2.46 14.08 -9.36
C LEU A 222 1.78 14.07 -10.73
N ARG A 223 1.92 12.96 -11.47
CA ARG A 223 1.17 12.79 -12.71
C ARG A 223 -0.29 12.52 -12.38
N ASN A 224 -1.19 13.40 -12.86
CA ASN A 224 -2.64 13.29 -12.61
C ASN A 224 -3.28 12.32 -13.62
N THR A 225 -2.96 11.05 -13.46
CA THR A 225 -3.41 10.00 -14.36
C THR A 225 -3.63 8.69 -13.60
N PHE A 226 -4.49 7.83 -14.17
CA PHE A 226 -4.64 6.43 -13.76
C PHE A 226 -4.03 5.46 -14.77
N ALA A 227 -3.40 5.96 -15.83
CA ALA A 227 -2.71 5.14 -16.82
C ALA A 227 -1.37 4.64 -16.27
N GLU A 228 -0.98 3.45 -16.71
CA GLU A 228 0.35 2.92 -16.40
C GLU A 228 1.46 3.77 -16.99
N GLY A 229 2.63 3.72 -16.37
CA GLY A 229 3.79 4.49 -16.77
C GLY A 229 5.11 3.86 -16.39
N SER A 230 6.18 4.57 -16.70
CA SER A 230 7.55 4.20 -16.35
C SER A 230 8.37 5.46 -16.12
N TYR A 231 9.21 5.46 -15.08
CA TYR A 231 10.09 6.58 -14.75
C TYR A 231 11.56 6.11 -14.78
N ASP A 232 12.34 6.72 -15.63
CA ASP A 232 13.80 6.52 -15.72
C ASP A 232 14.50 7.72 -15.09
N PHE A 233 15.16 7.51 -13.98
CA PHE A 233 15.88 8.53 -13.22
C PHE A 233 17.38 8.52 -13.52
N GLY A 234 17.73 8.44 -14.79
CA GLY A 234 19.12 8.47 -15.23
C GLY A 234 19.76 7.09 -15.46
N SER A 235 18.96 6.05 -15.57
CA SER A 235 19.43 4.69 -15.89
C SER A 235 19.88 4.57 -17.35
N THR A 236 19.11 5.14 -18.26
CA THR A 236 19.42 5.11 -19.70
C THR A 236 20.37 6.25 -20.10
N ASP A 237 20.12 7.44 -19.61
CA ASP A 237 20.96 8.63 -19.79
C ASP A 237 21.11 9.31 -18.43
N SER A 238 22.33 9.31 -17.89
CA SER A 238 22.64 9.84 -16.56
C SER A 238 22.39 11.33 -16.38
N SER A 239 22.14 12.05 -17.47
CA SER A 239 21.85 13.50 -17.51
C SER A 239 20.37 13.83 -17.61
N THR A 240 19.49 12.82 -17.66
CA THR A 240 18.06 13.04 -17.87
C THR A 240 17.18 12.23 -16.91
N VAL A 241 15.98 12.78 -16.66
CA VAL A 241 14.84 12.07 -16.08
C VAL A 241 13.77 11.96 -17.15
N THR A 242 13.34 10.73 -17.45
CA THR A 242 12.29 10.51 -18.43
C THR A 242 11.08 9.84 -17.79
N THR A 243 9.93 10.50 -17.82
CA THR A 243 8.67 9.96 -17.33
C THR A 243 7.67 9.75 -18.48
N SER A 244 7.03 8.58 -18.50
CA SER A 244 6.04 8.25 -19.53
C SER A 244 4.78 7.66 -18.92
N HIS A 245 3.63 7.95 -19.57
CA HIS A 245 2.34 7.33 -19.27
C HIS A 245 1.57 7.02 -20.55
N SER A 246 0.78 5.93 -20.52
CA SER A 246 -0.03 5.46 -21.65
C SER A 246 -1.30 6.28 -21.84
N GLU A 247 -1.15 7.57 -22.08
CA GLU A 247 -2.21 8.56 -22.29
C GLU A 247 -1.73 9.66 -23.23
N ASN A 248 -2.64 10.41 -23.83
CA ASN A 248 -2.31 11.47 -24.79
C ASN A 248 -2.62 12.90 -24.31
N GLU A 249 -2.95 13.04 -23.04
CA GLU A 249 -3.03 14.32 -22.33
C GLU A 249 -1.93 14.31 -21.27
N PHE A 250 -1.10 15.34 -21.24
CA PHE A 250 -0.13 15.52 -20.16
C PHE A 250 -0.78 16.33 -19.06
N ASP A 251 -0.83 15.78 -17.87
CA ASP A 251 -1.41 16.45 -16.71
C ASP A 251 -0.55 16.14 -15.47
N ALA A 252 0.00 17.17 -14.83
CA ALA A 252 0.87 17.01 -13.68
C ALA A 252 0.74 18.17 -12.69
N TYR A 253 0.76 17.85 -11.40
CA TYR A 253 1.01 18.81 -10.33
C TYR A 253 2.50 18.86 -10.04
N TYR A 254 3.03 20.07 -9.91
CA TYR A 254 4.40 20.36 -9.52
C TYR A 254 4.43 20.96 -8.14
N PHE A 255 5.39 20.49 -7.35
CA PHE A 255 5.70 20.99 -6.01
C PHE A 255 7.09 21.59 -6.05
N VAL A 256 7.23 22.82 -5.59
CA VAL A 256 8.48 23.60 -5.75
C VAL A 256 8.95 24.14 -4.41
N ALA A 257 10.07 23.62 -3.92
CA ALA A 257 10.71 24.11 -2.72
C ALA A 257 11.66 25.27 -2.99
N THR A 258 11.89 26.06 -1.96
CA THR A 258 12.91 27.12 -2.02
C THR A 258 14.32 26.56 -1.83
N GLU A 259 14.44 25.52 -1.02
CA GLU A 259 15.70 24.90 -0.63
C GLU A 259 16.05 23.69 -1.50
N THR A 260 17.23 23.13 -1.26
CA THR A 260 17.71 21.85 -1.82
C THR A 260 18.24 20.96 -0.70
N GLY A 261 18.49 19.70 -1.03
CA GLY A 261 18.90 18.68 -0.09
C GLY A 261 17.73 17.85 0.41
N ALA A 262 17.84 16.51 0.31
CA ALA A 262 16.73 15.59 0.58
C ALA A 262 16.05 15.85 1.93
N SER A 263 16.82 16.04 3.00
CA SER A 263 16.29 16.30 4.35
C SER A 263 15.58 17.63 4.49
N ASN A 264 16.04 18.66 3.77
CA ASN A 264 15.45 19.99 3.86
C ASN A 264 14.09 20.09 3.17
N VAL A 265 13.89 19.29 2.10
CA VAL A 265 12.70 19.43 1.23
C VAL A 265 11.67 18.34 1.46
N ALA A 266 12.04 17.21 2.07
CA ALA A 266 11.17 16.03 2.18
C ALA A 266 9.82 16.32 2.85
N THR A 267 9.83 17.06 3.97
CA THR A 267 8.61 17.41 4.69
C THR A 267 7.69 18.29 3.83
N GLU A 268 8.25 19.30 3.16
CA GLU A 268 7.50 20.17 2.26
C GLU A 268 6.90 19.38 1.10
N MET A 269 7.67 18.49 0.47
CA MET A 269 7.19 17.65 -0.64
C MET A 269 6.02 16.75 -0.21
N LEU A 270 6.10 16.13 0.97
CA LEU A 270 5.01 15.28 1.48
C LEU A 270 3.78 16.13 1.85
N GLN A 271 3.96 17.27 2.50
CA GLN A 271 2.85 18.14 2.87
C GLN A 271 2.15 18.74 1.65
N ASP A 272 2.90 19.15 0.64
CA ASP A 272 2.35 19.66 -0.62
C ASP A 272 1.60 18.57 -1.40
N TYR A 273 2.14 17.35 -1.39
CA TYR A 273 1.42 16.19 -1.92
C TYR A 273 0.08 15.98 -1.19
N TYR A 274 0.05 16.10 0.15
CA TYR A 274 -1.20 15.98 0.91
C TYR A 274 -2.19 17.11 0.65
N LYS A 275 -1.74 18.32 0.39
CA LYS A 275 -2.64 19.42 0.01
C LYS A 275 -3.42 19.10 -1.25
N VAL A 276 -2.79 18.45 -2.23
CA VAL A 276 -3.45 18.05 -3.47
C VAL A 276 -4.25 16.77 -3.30
N THR A 277 -3.66 15.73 -2.72
CA THR A 277 -4.23 14.38 -2.70
C THR A 277 -5.02 14.02 -1.44
N GLY A 278 -4.96 14.86 -0.43
CA GLY A 278 -5.60 14.67 0.88
C GLY A 278 -4.68 14.03 1.93
N ASN A 279 -4.94 14.34 3.18
CA ASN A 279 -4.18 13.84 4.31
C ASN A 279 -4.32 12.33 4.45
N PRO A 280 -3.28 11.63 4.92
CA PRO A 280 -3.40 10.23 5.32
C PRO A 280 -4.45 10.05 6.42
N VAL A 281 -5.15 8.94 6.38
CA VAL A 281 -6.12 8.59 7.41
C VAL A 281 -5.41 8.24 8.73
N LEU A 282 -5.94 8.74 9.85
CA LEU A 282 -5.59 8.19 11.15
C LEU A 282 -6.45 6.95 11.37
N LEU A 283 -5.83 5.77 11.26
CA LEU A 283 -6.49 4.50 11.55
C LEU A 283 -6.97 4.45 13.01
N PRO A 284 -7.99 3.65 13.35
CA PRO A 284 -8.35 3.42 14.74
C PRO A 284 -7.20 2.73 15.49
N GLU A 285 -7.11 2.96 16.80
CA GLU A 285 -6.02 2.44 17.63
C GLU A 285 -5.81 0.94 17.45
N TYR A 286 -6.90 0.16 17.41
CA TYR A 286 -6.82 -1.30 17.28
C TYR A 286 -6.13 -1.74 15.96
N GLY A 287 -6.12 -0.91 14.92
CA GLY A 287 -5.45 -1.19 13.64
C GLY A 287 -3.93 -1.23 13.73
N PHE A 288 -3.36 -0.64 14.79
CA PHE A 288 -1.92 -0.64 15.05
C PHE A 288 -1.43 -1.83 15.88
N TYR A 289 -2.34 -2.61 16.46
CA TYR A 289 -2.01 -3.90 17.08
C TYR A 289 -1.91 -4.99 16.02
N LEU A 290 -1.54 -6.19 16.44
CA LEU A 290 -1.59 -7.37 15.56
C LEU A 290 -3.02 -7.60 15.08
N GLY A 291 -3.17 -7.79 13.77
CA GLY A 291 -4.37 -8.33 13.15
C GLY A 291 -4.16 -9.78 12.75
N HIS A 292 -5.05 -10.66 13.13
CA HIS A 292 -5.03 -12.04 12.69
C HIS A 292 -6.00 -12.25 11.52
N LEU A 293 -5.45 -12.70 10.39
CA LEU A 293 -6.19 -12.98 9.17
C LEU A 293 -6.31 -14.49 9.01
N ASN A 294 -7.49 -15.00 9.33
CA ASN A 294 -7.71 -16.44 9.42
C ASN A 294 -8.17 -17.03 8.08
N ALA A 295 -7.35 -17.89 7.51
CA ALA A 295 -7.70 -18.65 6.31
C ALA A 295 -8.03 -20.12 6.57
N TYR A 296 -7.97 -20.61 7.79
CA TYR A 296 -8.30 -22.02 8.10
C TYR A 296 -9.73 -22.38 7.74
N ASN A 297 -10.63 -21.45 7.98
CA ASN A 297 -12.05 -21.63 7.73
C ASN A 297 -12.50 -21.03 6.40
N ARG A 298 -11.59 -20.74 5.50
CA ARG A 298 -11.86 -20.08 4.22
C ARG A 298 -12.71 -20.89 3.27
N ASP A 299 -12.54 -22.21 3.31
CA ASP A 299 -13.29 -23.14 2.46
C ASP A 299 -14.42 -23.81 3.26
N GLY A 300 -15.41 -24.25 2.54
CA GLY A 300 -16.53 -24.92 3.15
C GLY A 300 -16.19 -26.30 3.69
N TRP A 301 -17.09 -26.82 4.46
CA TRP A 301 -17.08 -28.20 4.86
C TRP A 301 -17.60 -29.08 3.74
N SER A 302 -16.94 -30.18 3.52
CA SER A 302 -17.48 -31.28 2.75
C SER A 302 -18.19 -32.24 3.70
N THR A 303 -19.36 -32.73 3.29
CA THR A 303 -20.06 -33.80 4.02
C THR A 303 -20.09 -35.04 3.15
N THR A 304 -19.42 -36.10 3.62
CA THR A 304 -19.52 -37.42 3.04
C THR A 304 -20.22 -38.32 4.06
N SER A 305 -21.22 -39.05 3.64
CA SER A 305 -21.97 -39.91 4.54
C SER A 305 -22.63 -39.20 5.74
N GLY A 306 -22.97 -37.92 5.57
CA GLY A 306 -23.62 -37.11 6.61
C GLY A 306 -22.70 -36.61 7.73
N GLN A 307 -21.40 -36.86 7.67
CA GLN A 307 -20.41 -36.35 8.64
C GLN A 307 -19.71 -35.14 8.06
N LYS A 308 -19.55 -34.10 8.91
CA LYS A 308 -18.72 -32.97 8.58
C LYS A 308 -17.27 -33.35 8.77
N LYS A 309 -16.45 -33.06 7.77
CA LYS A 309 -15.03 -33.31 7.80
C LYS A 309 -14.28 -32.16 7.17
N TRP A 310 -13.14 -31.83 7.75
CA TRP A 310 -12.21 -30.90 7.18
C TRP A 310 -11.20 -31.60 6.32
N GLU A 311 -10.90 -31.04 5.19
CA GLU A 311 -9.74 -31.45 4.44
C GLU A 311 -8.54 -30.61 4.79
N THR A 312 -7.38 -31.27 4.76
CA THR A 312 -6.11 -30.58 4.82
C THR A 312 -5.94 -29.73 3.59
N LYS A 313 -5.66 -28.46 3.82
CA LYS A 313 -5.33 -27.53 2.76
C LYS A 313 -3.93 -27.82 2.24
N GLY A 314 -3.73 -27.72 0.95
CA GLY A 314 -2.41 -27.71 0.32
C GLY A 314 -1.91 -29.08 -0.12
N SER A 315 -0.83 -29.57 0.44
CA SER A 315 -0.02 -30.62 -0.13
C SER A 315 -0.55 -32.06 -0.02
N LYS A 316 -1.61 -32.29 0.76
CA LYS A 316 -2.18 -33.64 0.90
C LYS A 316 -3.39 -33.79 0.03
N SER A 317 -3.47 -34.89 -0.69
CA SER A 317 -4.63 -35.21 -1.49
C SER A 317 -5.76 -35.74 -0.63
N SER A 318 -7.00 -35.50 -1.08
CA SER A 318 -8.18 -36.01 -0.40
C SER A 318 -8.18 -37.56 -0.24
N SER A 319 -7.50 -38.27 -1.12
CA SER A 319 -7.32 -39.71 -1.05
C SER A 319 -6.54 -40.18 0.16
N GLU A 320 -5.70 -39.35 0.75
CA GLU A 320 -4.92 -39.69 1.93
C GLU A 320 -5.72 -39.56 3.24
N LYS A 321 -6.84 -38.86 3.18
CA LYS A 321 -7.70 -38.58 4.32
C LYS A 321 -9.06 -39.28 4.24
N GLY A 322 -9.23 -40.15 3.29
CA GLY A 322 -10.50 -40.84 3.05
C GLY A 322 -11.52 -39.94 2.33
N ASP A 323 -12.66 -39.79 2.89
CA ASP A 323 -13.82 -39.12 2.29
C ASP A 323 -13.91 -37.61 2.58
N VAL A 324 -12.87 -37.02 3.17
CA VAL A 324 -12.78 -35.58 3.38
C VAL A 324 -12.30 -34.90 2.10
N LYS A 325 -13.07 -33.96 1.59
CA LYS A 325 -12.73 -33.19 0.40
C LYS A 325 -12.59 -31.73 0.74
N TYR A 326 -11.49 -31.19 0.31
CA TYR A 326 -11.24 -29.77 0.32
C TYR A 326 -11.85 -29.16 -0.94
N GLU A 327 -12.87 -28.39 -0.77
CA GLU A 327 -13.48 -27.67 -1.86
C GLU A 327 -13.11 -26.21 -1.76
N SER A 328 -12.29 -25.76 -2.70
CA SER A 328 -11.96 -24.34 -2.78
C SER A 328 -13.27 -23.60 -2.96
N GLY A 329 -13.67 -22.97 -1.91
CA GLY A 329 -14.78 -22.08 -1.68
C GLY A 329 -15.81 -21.78 -2.72
N MET A 330 -15.63 -22.25 -3.88
CA MET A 330 -16.50 -21.81 -4.97
C MET A 330 -17.82 -22.51 -5.00
N SER A 331 -17.99 -23.61 -4.25
CA SER A 331 -19.10 -24.33 -4.77
C SER A 331 -19.96 -25.08 -3.82
N THR A 332 -19.46 -26.02 -3.10
CA THR A 332 -20.36 -27.08 -2.77
C THR A 332 -20.48 -27.37 -1.30
N GLY A 333 -19.60 -26.87 -0.51
CA GLY A 333 -19.58 -27.13 0.92
C GLY A 333 -20.51 -26.24 1.77
N TYR A 334 -21.03 -25.15 1.23
CA TYR A 334 -21.82 -24.20 1.98
C TYR A 334 -23.30 -24.55 2.00
N LYS A 335 -23.86 -24.49 3.18
CA LYS A 335 -25.30 -24.50 3.35
C LYS A 335 -25.84 -23.07 3.28
N LEU A 336 -26.85 -22.86 2.48
CA LEU A 336 -27.51 -21.56 2.33
C LEU A 336 -28.22 -21.08 3.60
N ASP A 337 -28.45 -21.96 4.55
CA ASP A 337 -29.08 -21.65 5.84
C ASP A 337 -28.13 -21.03 6.88
N GLY A 338 -26.86 -20.85 6.52
CA GLY A 338 -25.88 -20.27 7.41
C GLY A 338 -25.37 -21.21 8.53
N THR A 339 -25.80 -22.46 8.57
CA THR A 339 -25.39 -23.40 9.64
C THR A 339 -23.89 -23.58 9.69
N LEU A 340 -23.24 -23.66 8.51
CA LEU A 340 -21.81 -23.81 8.44
C LEU A 340 -21.07 -22.56 8.95
N ALA A 341 -21.56 -21.36 8.63
CA ALA A 341 -21.02 -20.13 9.15
C ALA A 341 -21.09 -20.07 10.69
N ALA A 342 -22.19 -20.55 11.29
CA ALA A 342 -22.32 -20.61 12.72
C ALA A 342 -21.24 -21.47 13.38
N GLU A 343 -20.93 -22.62 12.80
CA GLU A 343 -19.92 -23.54 13.36
C GLU A 343 -18.49 -23.03 13.17
N THR A 344 -18.18 -22.46 12.01
CA THR A 344 -16.83 -21.97 11.71
C THR A 344 -16.52 -20.65 12.43
N LEU A 345 -17.52 -19.83 12.70
CA LEU A 345 -17.36 -18.58 13.45
C LEU A 345 -17.45 -18.79 14.96
N ASN A 346 -18.48 -19.51 15.41
CA ASN A 346 -18.93 -19.49 16.79
C ASN A 346 -18.83 -20.85 17.50
N GLY A 347 -18.23 -21.87 16.89
CA GLY A 347 -18.04 -23.16 17.56
C GLY A 347 -17.13 -23.03 18.79
N GLU A 348 -17.35 -23.88 19.77
CA GLU A 348 -16.55 -23.97 20.98
C GLU A 348 -15.46 -25.03 20.81
N GLY A 349 -14.21 -24.64 21.02
CA GLY A 349 -13.06 -25.52 20.97
C GLY A 349 -12.68 -26.01 19.55
N PRO A 350 -11.73 -26.93 19.46
CA PRO A 350 -11.30 -27.49 18.21
C PRO A 350 -12.38 -28.40 17.61
N THR A 351 -12.57 -28.30 16.32
CA THR A 351 -13.61 -29.08 15.59
C THR A 351 -13.13 -30.46 15.17
N VAL A 352 -11.87 -30.78 15.38
CA VAL A 352 -11.25 -32.08 15.10
C VAL A 352 -10.37 -32.54 16.25
N ASP A 353 -10.20 -33.87 16.37
CA ASP A 353 -9.30 -34.47 17.33
C ASP A 353 -7.85 -34.02 17.09
N THR A 354 -7.30 -33.34 18.05
CA THR A 354 -5.95 -32.75 17.96
C THR A 354 -4.85 -33.61 18.58
N GLU A 355 -5.21 -34.66 19.34
CA GLU A 355 -4.23 -35.47 20.08
C GLU A 355 -3.32 -36.28 19.15
N ASN A 356 -3.84 -36.68 17.99
CA ASN A 356 -3.12 -37.51 17.03
C ASN A 356 -2.54 -36.71 15.86
N MET A 357 -2.59 -35.39 15.87
CA MET A 357 -2.14 -34.56 14.74
C MET A 357 -0.67 -34.23 14.86
N LYS A 358 0.04 -34.41 13.74
CA LYS A 358 1.44 -34.01 13.63
C LYS A 358 1.50 -32.47 13.52
N ALA A 359 2.61 -31.90 13.95
CA ALA A 359 2.83 -30.46 13.86
C ALA A 359 2.69 -29.89 12.43
N THR A 360 2.87 -30.73 11.43
CA THR A 360 2.74 -30.40 10.00
C THR A 360 1.32 -30.61 9.47
N ASP A 361 0.39 -31.07 10.29
CA ASP A 361 -0.96 -31.34 9.84
C ASP A 361 -1.84 -30.11 10.00
N PHE A 362 -2.38 -29.62 8.89
CA PHE A 362 -3.35 -28.52 8.86
C PHE A 362 -4.76 -28.96 9.23
N ASP A 363 -4.90 -30.14 9.73
CA ASP A 363 -6.19 -30.71 10.10
C ASP A 363 -6.74 -30.14 11.39
N ARG A 364 -5.94 -29.34 12.11
CA ARG A 364 -6.42 -28.56 13.24
C ARG A 364 -7.21 -27.40 12.75
N GLN A 365 -8.49 -27.54 12.80
CA GLN A 365 -9.37 -26.45 12.48
C GLN A 365 -10.12 -26.04 13.72
N PHE A 366 -10.00 -24.77 14.02
CA PHE A 366 -10.67 -24.15 15.13
C PHE A 366 -11.77 -23.26 14.59
N SER A 367 -12.80 -23.05 15.36
CA SER A 367 -13.67 -21.91 15.10
C SER A 367 -12.87 -20.60 15.22
N ALA A 368 -13.34 -19.55 14.59
CA ALA A 368 -12.71 -18.24 14.69
C ALA A 368 -12.66 -17.74 16.16
N ARG A 369 -13.67 -18.06 16.97
CA ARG A 369 -13.67 -17.78 18.42
C ARG A 369 -12.51 -18.45 19.14
N GLN A 370 -12.26 -19.72 18.85
CA GLN A 370 -11.19 -20.47 19.49
C GLN A 370 -9.82 -19.85 19.22
N VAL A 371 -9.60 -19.33 18.00
CA VAL A 371 -8.33 -18.65 17.69
C VAL A 371 -8.15 -17.39 18.53
N ILE A 372 -9.22 -16.63 18.75
CA ILE A 372 -9.16 -15.45 19.65
C ILE A 372 -8.85 -15.90 21.09
N ASP A 373 -9.48 -16.96 21.57
CA ASP A 373 -9.22 -17.50 22.91
C ASP A 373 -7.76 -17.98 23.04
N ASP A 374 -7.19 -18.59 22.00
CA ASP A 374 -5.79 -19.00 21.98
C ASP A 374 -4.82 -17.81 22.19
N TYR A 375 -5.12 -16.62 21.64
CA TYR A 375 -4.34 -15.40 21.92
C TYR A 375 -4.46 -14.96 23.37
N GLU A 376 -5.67 -14.96 23.92
CA GLU A 376 -5.91 -14.60 25.34
C GLU A 376 -5.20 -15.59 26.27
N ASP A 377 -5.37 -16.89 26.07
CA ASP A 377 -4.77 -17.95 26.88
C ASP A 377 -3.24 -17.91 26.88
N ASN A 378 -2.65 -17.39 25.81
CA ASN A 378 -1.22 -17.20 25.69
C ASN A 378 -0.73 -15.78 26.09
N ASP A 379 -1.59 -14.95 26.65
CA ASP A 379 -1.27 -13.57 27.05
C ASP A 379 -0.64 -12.75 25.92
N MET A 380 -1.23 -12.84 24.71
CA MET A 380 -0.79 -12.16 23.50
C MET A 380 -1.82 -11.12 23.05
N PRO A 381 -1.48 -9.82 23.05
CA PRO A 381 -2.38 -8.78 22.58
C PRO A 381 -2.79 -8.96 21.10
N LEU A 382 -4.10 -8.88 20.84
CA LEU A 382 -4.69 -8.94 19.52
C LEU A 382 -5.63 -7.75 19.36
N GLY A 383 -5.46 -6.96 18.30
CA GLY A 383 -6.29 -5.79 18.05
C GLY A 383 -7.55 -6.09 17.26
N TRP A 384 -7.42 -6.92 16.25
CA TRP A 384 -8.54 -7.26 15.37
C TRP A 384 -8.37 -8.63 14.72
N PHE A 385 -9.48 -9.17 14.28
CA PHE A 385 -9.55 -10.50 13.70
C PHE A 385 -10.39 -10.50 12.43
N LEU A 386 -9.89 -11.17 11.39
CA LEU A 386 -10.55 -11.33 10.11
C LEU A 386 -10.80 -12.82 9.86
N PRO A 387 -12.05 -13.31 10.00
CA PRO A 387 -12.33 -14.75 10.01
C PRO A 387 -12.35 -15.40 8.63
N ASN A 388 -12.40 -14.64 7.54
CA ASN A 388 -12.67 -15.13 6.20
C ASN A 388 -11.59 -14.76 5.18
N ASP A 389 -10.33 -14.78 5.54
CA ASP A 389 -9.29 -14.36 4.61
C ASP A 389 -9.31 -15.18 3.31
N GLY A 390 -9.57 -14.49 2.22
CA GLY A 390 -9.71 -15.03 0.87
C GLY A 390 -11.06 -15.70 0.60
N TYR A 391 -11.48 -16.67 1.40
CA TYR A 391 -12.59 -17.53 0.98
C TYR A 391 -13.58 -17.90 2.09
N GLY A 392 -13.35 -17.48 3.29
CA GLY A 392 -13.97 -18.14 4.12
C GLY A 392 -14.82 -18.14 5.30
N ALA A 393 -14.60 -18.96 6.23
CA ALA A 393 -15.35 -19.17 7.46
C ALA A 393 -16.87 -19.40 7.29
N GLY A 394 -17.30 -20.00 6.16
CA GLY A 394 -18.71 -20.10 5.83
C GLY A 394 -19.38 -18.76 5.52
N TYR A 395 -18.62 -17.68 5.66
CA TYR A 395 -19.09 -16.33 5.44
C TYR A 395 -18.96 -15.86 4.00
N GLY A 396 -18.49 -16.72 3.20
CA GLY A 396 -18.48 -16.52 1.79
C GLY A 396 -17.22 -15.92 1.27
N GLN A 397 -16.82 -16.47 0.20
CA GLN A 397 -16.07 -15.80 -0.78
C GLN A 397 -16.83 -14.58 -1.19
N ASN A 398 -16.14 -13.52 -1.38
CA ASN A 398 -16.67 -12.45 -2.18
C ASN A 398 -16.86 -12.94 -3.62
N GLY A 399 -17.92 -12.58 -4.26
CA GLY A 399 -18.25 -13.13 -5.55
C GLY A 399 -18.65 -14.60 -5.51
N TYR A 400 -19.01 -15.07 -4.36
CA TYR A 400 -19.41 -16.44 -4.17
C TYR A 400 -20.76 -16.71 -4.85
N TYR A 401 -20.71 -17.43 -5.92
CA TYR A 401 -21.89 -17.74 -6.71
C TYR A 401 -22.58 -18.96 -6.16
N LYS A 402 -23.82 -18.79 -5.75
CA LYS A 402 -24.74 -19.89 -5.61
C LYS A 402 -25.71 -19.87 -6.79
N THR A 403 -25.57 -20.83 -7.66
CA THR A 403 -26.54 -21.06 -8.73
C THR A 403 -27.93 -21.22 -8.16
N GLY A 404 -28.93 -20.64 -8.78
CA GLY A 404 -30.33 -20.76 -8.37
C GLY A 404 -30.81 -19.75 -7.35
N GLY A 405 -29.97 -18.83 -6.91
CA GLY A 405 -30.36 -17.79 -5.95
C GLY A 405 -30.94 -16.51 -6.54
N VAL A 406 -31.06 -16.42 -7.85
CA VAL A 406 -31.53 -15.24 -8.58
C VAL A 406 -32.78 -15.56 -9.37
N ASN A 407 -33.77 -14.70 -9.26
CA ASN A 407 -35.02 -14.82 -10.03
C ASN A 407 -34.81 -14.40 -11.50
N SER A 408 -35.78 -14.67 -12.35
CA SER A 408 -35.70 -14.32 -13.77
C SER A 408 -35.64 -12.83 -14.04
N ASP A 409 -36.01 -11.98 -13.10
CA ASP A 409 -35.94 -10.53 -13.15
C ASP A 409 -34.63 -9.97 -12.55
N GLY A 410 -33.70 -10.85 -12.16
CA GLY A 410 -32.43 -10.45 -11.55
C GLY A 410 -32.46 -10.19 -10.04
N THR A 411 -33.61 -10.33 -9.39
CA THR A 411 -33.71 -10.17 -7.93
C THR A 411 -33.25 -11.43 -7.20
N SER A 412 -32.77 -11.26 -5.98
CA SER A 412 -32.40 -12.40 -5.14
C SER A 412 -33.61 -13.18 -4.70
N SER A 413 -33.53 -14.53 -4.76
CA SER A 413 -34.57 -15.40 -4.22
C SER A 413 -34.70 -15.23 -2.70
N ALA A 414 -35.86 -15.59 -2.17
CA ALA A 414 -36.10 -15.60 -0.73
C ALA A 414 -35.11 -16.50 0.02
N GLU A 415 -34.73 -17.63 -0.58
CA GLU A 415 -33.73 -18.55 -0.04
C GLU A 415 -32.37 -17.85 0.11
N ARG A 416 -31.92 -17.14 -0.92
CA ARG A 416 -30.66 -16.39 -0.91
C ARG A 416 -30.67 -15.26 0.15
N LEU A 417 -31.74 -14.48 0.21
CA LEU A 417 -31.89 -13.42 1.21
C LEU A 417 -31.89 -13.97 2.64
N ASN A 418 -32.49 -15.12 2.87
CA ASN A 418 -32.47 -15.79 4.17
C ASN A 418 -31.05 -16.28 4.52
N ALA A 419 -30.30 -16.81 3.56
CA ALA A 419 -28.92 -17.23 3.77
C ALA A 419 -28.02 -16.02 4.12
N VAL A 420 -28.17 -14.90 3.42
CA VAL A 420 -27.45 -13.66 3.74
C VAL A 420 -27.75 -13.17 5.15
N ARG A 421 -29.04 -13.16 5.54
CA ARG A 421 -29.44 -12.78 6.90
C ARG A 421 -28.85 -13.70 7.96
N ALA A 422 -28.92 -15.02 7.74
CA ALA A 422 -28.34 -15.99 8.66
C ALA A 422 -26.82 -15.81 8.82
N ASN A 423 -26.12 -15.51 7.73
CA ASN A 423 -24.70 -15.20 7.78
C ASN A 423 -24.41 -13.91 8.60
N VAL A 424 -25.18 -12.85 8.39
CA VAL A 424 -25.04 -11.61 9.15
C VAL A 424 -25.36 -11.82 10.62
N ASP A 425 -26.39 -12.60 10.96
CA ASP A 425 -26.72 -12.93 12.35
C ASP A 425 -25.60 -13.73 13.04
N ASN A 426 -24.97 -14.65 12.32
CA ASN A 426 -23.84 -15.42 12.85
C ASN A 426 -22.60 -14.52 13.00
N LEU A 427 -22.37 -13.64 12.05
CA LEU A 427 -21.30 -12.64 12.14
C LEU A 427 -21.50 -11.71 13.35
N LYS A 428 -22.72 -11.25 13.60
CA LYS A 428 -23.06 -10.44 14.77
C LYS A 428 -22.68 -11.14 16.07
N LYS A 429 -23.06 -12.41 16.23
CA LYS A 429 -22.69 -13.20 17.42
C LYS A 429 -21.18 -13.31 17.59
N PHE A 430 -20.46 -13.51 16.49
CA PHE A 430 -19.00 -13.55 16.51
C PHE A 430 -18.42 -12.20 16.90
N THR A 431 -18.87 -11.12 16.30
CA THR A 431 -18.40 -9.75 16.58
C THR A 431 -18.67 -9.34 18.03
N GLU A 432 -19.84 -9.69 18.57
CA GLU A 432 -20.16 -9.45 19.98
C GLU A 432 -19.19 -10.20 20.90
N TYR A 433 -18.86 -11.44 20.54
CA TYR A 433 -17.87 -12.22 21.30
C TYR A 433 -16.47 -11.61 21.20
N ALA A 434 -15.98 -11.31 19.99
CA ALA A 434 -14.69 -10.70 19.78
C ALA A 434 -14.56 -9.36 20.53
N ASN A 435 -15.59 -8.52 20.47
CA ASN A 435 -15.64 -7.26 21.21
C ASN A 435 -15.59 -7.46 22.73
N SER A 436 -16.18 -8.53 23.27
CA SER A 436 -16.09 -8.86 24.70
C SER A 436 -14.66 -9.19 25.14
N LYS A 437 -13.80 -9.56 24.20
CA LYS A 437 -12.36 -9.81 24.37
C LYS A 437 -11.49 -8.60 24.00
N GLY A 438 -12.09 -7.47 23.65
CA GLY A 438 -11.37 -6.27 23.19
C GLY A 438 -10.87 -6.35 21.75
N VAL A 439 -11.34 -7.33 20.98
CA VAL A 439 -10.91 -7.58 19.59
C VAL A 439 -11.95 -7.07 18.60
N SER A 440 -11.54 -6.23 17.65
CA SER A 440 -12.42 -5.75 16.57
C SER A 440 -12.51 -6.78 15.45
N THR A 441 -13.60 -6.76 14.69
CA THR A 441 -13.83 -7.71 13.60
C THR A 441 -13.68 -7.06 12.25
N GLY A 442 -12.99 -7.75 11.35
CA GLY A 442 -12.88 -7.40 9.94
C GLY A 442 -13.37 -8.50 9.02
N LEU A 443 -13.58 -8.16 7.76
CA LEU A 443 -13.86 -9.11 6.70
C LEU A 443 -12.98 -8.86 5.48
N TRP A 444 -12.59 -9.95 4.85
CA TRP A 444 -11.99 -9.94 3.53
C TRP A 444 -13.06 -9.68 2.47
N THR A 445 -12.73 -8.89 1.49
CA THR A 445 -13.57 -8.67 0.33
C THR A 445 -12.71 -8.56 -0.92
N GLN A 446 -13.23 -9.07 -2.01
CA GLN A 446 -12.78 -8.68 -3.32
C GLN A 446 -13.10 -7.21 -3.51
N SER A 447 -12.29 -6.61 -4.21
CA SER A 447 -12.19 -5.22 -4.42
C SER A 447 -13.46 -4.44 -4.67
N ASN A 448 -14.24 -4.78 -5.55
CA ASN A 448 -15.34 -3.94 -5.94
C ASN A 448 -16.57 -4.18 -5.05
N LEU A 449 -16.82 -3.28 -4.12
CA LEU A 449 -18.02 -3.31 -3.29
C LEU A 449 -19.27 -2.86 -4.04
N GLU A 450 -19.10 -2.28 -5.22
CA GLU A 450 -20.19 -1.95 -6.12
C GLU A 450 -20.28 -2.96 -7.26
N PRO A 451 -21.50 -3.27 -7.71
CA PRO A 451 -21.66 -4.13 -8.87
C PRO A 451 -21.10 -3.43 -10.11
N ASP A 452 -20.25 -4.11 -10.83
CA ASP A 452 -19.86 -3.69 -12.17
C ASP A 452 -21.08 -3.75 -13.07
N SER A 453 -21.30 -2.73 -13.89
CA SER A 453 -22.39 -2.70 -14.87
C SER A 453 -22.31 -3.81 -15.93
N ASN A 454 -21.15 -4.45 -16.07
CA ASN A 454 -20.93 -5.60 -16.94
C ASN A 454 -20.89 -6.93 -16.18
N SER A 455 -20.92 -6.91 -14.86
CA SER A 455 -21.02 -8.11 -14.06
C SER A 455 -22.48 -8.49 -13.89
N GLU A 456 -22.67 -9.74 -13.73
CA GLU A 456 -23.93 -10.29 -13.30
C GLU A 456 -24.46 -9.53 -12.07
N THR A 457 -25.75 -9.56 -11.92
CA THR A 457 -26.45 -8.80 -10.89
C THR A 457 -25.77 -8.87 -9.50
N PRO A 458 -25.79 -7.77 -8.73
CA PRO A 458 -25.12 -7.62 -7.42
C PRO A 458 -25.36 -8.80 -6.47
N TRP A 459 -26.45 -9.47 -6.63
CA TRP A 459 -26.93 -10.49 -5.72
C TRP A 459 -26.54 -11.93 -6.09
N HIS A 460 -25.58 -12.09 -6.97
CA HIS A 460 -24.85 -13.35 -7.07
C HIS A 460 -23.98 -13.60 -5.83
N LEU A 461 -23.70 -12.57 -5.05
CA LEU A 461 -22.95 -12.67 -3.80
C LEU A 461 -23.88 -13.11 -2.66
N LEU A 462 -23.39 -13.97 -1.79
CA LEU A 462 -24.03 -14.28 -0.51
C LEU A 462 -23.66 -13.26 0.57
N ARG A 463 -23.59 -11.98 0.20
CA ARG A 463 -23.15 -10.92 1.08
C ARG A 463 -23.99 -9.66 0.93
N ASP A 464 -24.13 -8.95 2.03
CA ASP A 464 -24.71 -7.62 2.12
C ASP A 464 -23.77 -6.76 2.98
N PHE A 465 -22.91 -5.99 2.34
CA PHE A 465 -21.88 -5.18 3.00
C PHE A 465 -22.45 -4.17 4.00
N ASP A 466 -23.56 -3.56 3.68
CA ASP A 466 -24.24 -2.64 4.59
C ASP A 466 -24.70 -3.34 5.87
N SER A 467 -25.32 -4.51 5.74
CA SER A 467 -25.77 -5.29 6.89
C SER A 467 -24.60 -5.87 7.68
N GLU A 468 -23.49 -6.24 7.03
CA GLU A 468 -22.27 -6.69 7.69
C GLU A 468 -21.71 -5.63 8.63
N VAL A 469 -21.75 -4.36 8.21
CA VAL A 469 -21.33 -3.23 9.04
C VAL A 469 -22.39 -2.88 10.09
N LYS A 470 -23.63 -2.58 9.66
CA LYS A 470 -24.68 -2.05 10.54
C LYS A 470 -25.19 -3.06 11.56
N THR A 471 -25.33 -4.29 11.15
CA THR A 471 -25.87 -5.39 11.98
C THR A 471 -24.78 -6.31 12.46
N GLY A 472 -23.89 -6.72 11.58
CA GLY A 472 -22.75 -7.59 11.89
C GLY A 472 -21.69 -6.93 12.72
N GLY A 473 -21.58 -5.59 12.70
CA GLY A 473 -20.72 -4.82 13.59
C GLY A 473 -19.24 -4.79 13.18
N ILE A 474 -18.92 -5.10 11.92
CA ILE A 474 -17.53 -5.03 11.45
C ILE A 474 -17.07 -3.59 11.29
N THR A 475 -15.77 -3.37 11.49
CA THR A 475 -15.13 -2.07 11.39
C THR A 475 -13.83 -2.11 10.57
N THR A 476 -13.47 -3.27 10.06
CA THR A 476 -12.28 -3.49 9.22
C THR A 476 -12.69 -4.15 7.91
N LEU A 477 -12.13 -3.70 6.80
CA LEU A 477 -12.23 -4.37 5.51
C LEU A 477 -10.83 -4.53 4.89
N LYS A 478 -10.51 -5.75 4.47
CA LYS A 478 -9.36 -6.03 3.61
C LYS A 478 -9.87 -6.12 2.18
N THR A 479 -9.55 -5.12 1.38
CA THR A 479 -9.87 -5.12 -0.05
C THR A 479 -8.71 -5.77 -0.82
N ASP A 480 -9.01 -6.83 -1.56
CA ASP A 480 -8.03 -7.68 -2.21
C ASP A 480 -8.41 -7.97 -3.66
N VAL A 481 -7.55 -8.60 -4.39
CA VAL A 481 -7.73 -9.11 -5.76
C VAL A 481 -7.98 -8.05 -6.83
N ALA A 482 -8.56 -7.97 -7.78
CA ALA A 482 -9.09 -7.19 -8.89
C ALA A 482 -8.37 -5.88 -9.29
N TRP A 483 -7.39 -5.42 -8.55
CA TRP A 483 -6.72 -4.14 -8.81
C TRP A 483 -5.43 -4.27 -9.58
N VAL A 484 -5.16 -5.47 -9.96
CA VAL A 484 -3.93 -5.80 -10.66
C VAL A 484 -4.07 -5.39 -12.11
N GLY A 485 -3.31 -4.41 -12.51
CA GLY A 485 -3.28 -3.91 -13.88
C GLY A 485 -3.17 -2.40 -13.99
N SER A 486 -3.21 -1.89 -15.18
CA SER A 486 -3.19 -0.45 -15.47
C SER A 486 -4.54 0.20 -15.15
N GLY A 487 -4.53 1.47 -14.77
CA GLY A 487 -5.75 2.24 -14.55
C GLY A 487 -6.38 1.98 -13.17
N TYR A 488 -5.84 2.62 -12.16
CA TYR A 488 -6.19 2.38 -10.76
C TYR A 488 -7.37 3.21 -10.23
N SER A 489 -8.07 3.96 -11.07
CA SER A 489 -9.28 4.68 -10.65
C SER A 489 -10.34 3.77 -10.02
N PHE A 490 -10.40 2.56 -10.53
CA PHE A 490 -11.27 1.52 -10.01
C PHE A 490 -10.88 1.10 -8.58
N GLY A 491 -9.58 0.91 -8.31
CA GLY A 491 -9.05 0.58 -7.00
C GLY A 491 -9.29 1.68 -5.97
N LEU A 492 -8.95 2.92 -6.32
CA LEU A 492 -9.17 4.07 -5.45
C LEU A 492 -10.66 4.26 -5.12
N ASN A 493 -11.56 4.04 -6.08
CA ASN A 493 -12.99 4.09 -5.83
C ASN A 493 -13.45 2.96 -4.90
N GLY A 494 -12.94 1.76 -5.06
CA GLY A 494 -13.26 0.61 -4.21
C GLY A 494 -12.85 0.82 -2.75
N ILE A 495 -11.63 1.31 -2.50
CA ILE A 495 -11.17 1.56 -1.13
C ILE A 495 -11.96 2.73 -0.49
N LYS A 496 -12.29 3.76 -1.27
CA LYS A 496 -13.18 4.84 -0.80
C LYS A 496 -14.56 4.28 -0.42
N THR A 497 -15.14 3.42 -1.23
CA THR A 497 -16.43 2.79 -0.96
C THR A 497 -16.37 1.95 0.32
N ALA A 498 -15.29 1.18 0.54
CA ALA A 498 -15.08 0.44 1.78
C ALA A 498 -15.01 1.38 3.00
N TYR A 499 -14.25 2.46 2.88
CA TYR A 499 -14.12 3.47 3.92
C TYR A 499 -15.49 4.13 4.25
N ASP A 500 -16.22 4.57 3.23
CA ASP A 500 -17.52 5.23 3.39
C ASP A 500 -18.56 4.28 3.99
N THR A 501 -18.58 3.01 3.58
CA THR A 501 -19.50 1.99 4.10
C THR A 501 -19.32 1.79 5.59
N VAL A 502 -18.09 1.65 6.07
CA VAL A 502 -17.81 1.46 7.50
C VAL A 502 -18.07 2.77 8.25
N THR A 503 -17.59 3.89 7.75
CA THR A 503 -17.78 5.19 8.41
C THR A 503 -19.25 5.51 8.60
N THR A 504 -20.06 5.35 7.56
CA THR A 504 -21.49 5.64 7.59
C THR A 504 -22.27 4.60 8.38
N GLY A 505 -21.96 3.31 8.18
CA GLY A 505 -22.71 2.21 8.79
C GLY A 505 -22.43 2.01 10.27
N ALA A 506 -21.18 2.15 10.70
CA ALA A 506 -20.75 1.95 12.09
C ALA A 506 -20.59 3.27 12.87
N ASN A 507 -20.57 4.42 12.21
CA ASN A 507 -20.21 5.71 12.79
C ASN A 507 -18.86 5.65 13.55
N LYS A 508 -17.87 5.01 12.94
CA LYS A 508 -16.52 4.80 13.50
C LYS A 508 -15.48 5.02 12.42
N ARG A 509 -14.25 5.35 12.82
CA ARG A 509 -13.11 5.32 11.93
C ARG A 509 -12.85 3.87 11.50
N PRO A 510 -12.76 3.59 10.20
CA PRO A 510 -12.53 2.24 9.71
C PRO A 510 -11.03 1.90 9.71
N ASN A 511 -10.72 0.62 9.81
CA ASN A 511 -9.43 0.07 9.46
C ASN A 511 -9.55 -0.60 8.08
N ILE A 512 -9.08 0.08 7.04
CA ILE A 512 -9.12 -0.46 5.68
C ILE A 512 -7.70 -0.84 5.26
N ILE A 513 -7.56 -2.03 4.71
CA ILE A 513 -6.30 -2.56 4.18
C ILE A 513 -6.50 -2.90 2.71
N THR A 514 -5.56 -2.49 1.86
CA THR A 514 -5.67 -2.65 0.41
C THR A 514 -4.33 -2.99 -0.24
N LEU A 515 -4.41 -3.57 -1.43
CA LEU A 515 -3.29 -3.69 -2.37
C LEU A 515 -3.12 -2.45 -3.26
N ASP A 516 -4.09 -1.56 -3.29
CA ASP A 516 -3.99 -0.34 -4.09
C ASP A 516 -3.24 0.75 -3.32
N GLY A 517 -2.20 1.31 -3.94
CA GLY A 517 -1.38 2.39 -3.39
C GLY A 517 -1.29 3.61 -4.29
N TRP A 518 -2.17 3.73 -5.29
CA TRP A 518 -2.19 4.87 -6.19
C TRP A 518 -2.42 6.18 -5.42
N ALA A 519 -1.99 7.29 -5.96
CA ALA A 519 -2.13 8.60 -5.34
C ALA A 519 -3.57 8.84 -4.87
N GLY A 520 -3.71 9.28 -3.62
CA GLY A 520 -5.01 9.51 -2.98
C GLY A 520 -5.49 8.34 -2.10
N THR A 521 -4.95 7.15 -2.22
CA THR A 521 -5.30 5.97 -1.41
C THR A 521 -5.07 6.21 0.07
N GLN A 522 -4.03 6.96 0.44
CA GLN A 522 -3.70 7.27 1.84
C GLN A 522 -4.85 7.89 2.64
N ARG A 523 -5.81 8.52 1.96
CA ARG A 523 -7.02 9.10 2.62
C ARG A 523 -7.91 8.08 3.28
N PHE A 524 -7.85 6.82 2.83
CA PHE A 524 -8.89 5.84 3.13
C PHE A 524 -8.37 4.61 3.86
N GLY A 525 -7.09 4.30 3.76
CA GLY A 525 -6.57 3.08 4.41
C GLY A 525 -5.07 2.92 4.34
N GLY A 526 -4.62 1.77 4.83
CA GLY A 526 -3.24 1.31 4.79
C GLY A 526 -2.99 0.37 3.62
N ILE A 527 -1.72 0.28 3.23
CA ILE A 527 -1.26 -0.60 2.16
C ILE A 527 -0.73 -1.90 2.74
N TRP A 528 -1.15 -2.99 2.15
CA TRP A 528 -0.59 -4.31 2.35
C TRP A 528 0.31 -4.67 1.16
N THR A 529 1.50 -5.21 1.44
CA THR A 529 2.52 -5.43 0.41
C THR A 529 2.27 -6.65 -0.49
N GLY A 530 1.19 -7.38 -0.30
CA GLY A 530 0.78 -8.49 -1.16
C GLY A 530 1.25 -9.87 -0.67
N ASP A 531 1.09 -10.89 -1.51
CA ASP A 531 1.34 -12.30 -1.20
C ASP A 531 2.82 -12.65 -1.36
N GLN A 532 3.62 -12.52 -0.32
CA GLN A 532 5.03 -12.87 -0.37
C GLN A 532 5.30 -14.29 0.14
N TYR A 533 6.38 -14.86 -0.39
CA TYR A 533 6.99 -16.04 0.19
C TYR A 533 7.85 -15.63 1.39
N GLY A 534 7.59 -16.26 2.54
CA GLY A 534 8.39 -16.12 3.75
C GLY A 534 9.29 -17.33 4.01
N GLY A 535 9.68 -17.53 5.27
CA GLY A 535 10.54 -18.61 5.70
C GLY A 535 12.00 -18.40 5.34
N ASN A 536 12.40 -17.16 5.04
CA ASN A 536 13.77 -16.82 4.68
C ASN A 536 14.11 -15.36 5.01
N TRP A 537 15.41 -15.08 5.13
CA TRP A 537 15.91 -13.74 5.48
C TRP A 537 15.65 -12.68 4.41
N GLU A 538 15.55 -13.07 3.15
CA GLU A 538 15.26 -12.13 2.05
C GLU A 538 13.93 -11.42 2.27
N TYR A 539 12.95 -12.11 2.83
CA TYR A 539 11.65 -11.53 3.17
C TYR A 539 11.78 -10.31 4.09
N ILE A 540 12.56 -10.42 5.17
CA ILE A 540 12.81 -9.30 6.08
C ILE A 540 13.63 -8.22 5.38
N ARG A 541 14.70 -8.64 4.71
CA ARG A 541 15.67 -7.72 4.10
C ARG A 541 15.04 -6.75 3.14
N PHE A 542 14.22 -7.21 2.19
CA PHE A 542 13.66 -6.29 1.20
C PHE A 542 12.48 -5.46 1.73
N HIS A 543 11.78 -5.92 2.77
CA HIS A 543 10.67 -5.17 3.33
C HIS A 543 11.11 -3.88 4.03
N ILE A 544 12.30 -3.84 4.62
CA ILE A 544 12.79 -2.65 5.31
C ILE A 544 12.86 -1.45 4.34
N PRO A 545 13.62 -1.49 3.24
CA PRO A 545 13.63 -0.39 2.27
C PRO A 545 12.28 -0.20 1.55
N THR A 546 11.45 -1.24 1.41
CA THR A 546 10.09 -1.12 0.88
C THR A 546 9.23 -0.21 1.76
N TYR A 547 9.25 -0.40 3.07
CA TYR A 547 8.49 0.43 4.01
C TYR A 547 8.99 1.88 4.03
N ILE A 548 10.30 2.06 3.97
CA ILE A 548 10.92 3.40 3.87
C ILE A 548 10.46 4.10 2.58
N GLY A 549 10.51 3.41 1.45
CA GLY A 549 10.12 3.96 0.14
C GLY A 549 8.64 4.32 0.07
N GLN A 550 7.79 3.48 0.66
CA GLN A 550 6.35 3.74 0.72
C GLN A 550 6.03 4.97 1.57
N SER A 551 6.71 5.14 2.70
CA SER A 551 6.59 6.32 3.55
C SER A 551 6.99 7.60 2.83
N LEU A 552 8.05 7.56 2.02
CA LEU A 552 8.49 8.68 1.17
C LEU A 552 7.56 8.94 -0.03
N SER A 553 6.62 8.04 -0.28
CA SER A 553 5.59 8.18 -1.33
C SER A 553 4.27 8.74 -0.80
N GLY A 554 4.22 9.22 0.45
CA GLY A 554 3.01 9.80 1.05
C GLY A 554 2.00 8.77 1.58
N ASN A 555 2.40 7.53 1.80
CA ASN A 555 1.56 6.47 2.35
C ASN A 555 2.17 5.91 3.65
N PRO A 556 1.90 6.54 4.80
CA PRO A 556 2.54 6.17 6.06
C PRO A 556 1.98 4.89 6.70
N ASN A 557 0.77 4.48 6.34
CA ASN A 557 0.13 3.28 6.87
C ASN A 557 0.47 2.07 5.99
N ILE A 558 1.56 1.40 6.29
CA ILE A 558 2.01 0.22 5.56
C ILE A 558 2.13 -1.00 6.46
N GLY A 559 1.82 -2.16 5.94
CA GLY A 559 1.96 -3.44 6.61
C GLY A 559 2.29 -4.58 5.65
N SER A 560 2.73 -5.68 6.21
CA SER A 560 2.93 -6.94 5.49
C SER A 560 2.65 -8.12 6.43
N ASP A 561 2.46 -9.29 5.82
CA ASP A 561 2.22 -10.50 6.58
C ASP A 561 3.44 -10.87 7.43
N MET A 562 3.20 -11.40 8.62
CA MET A 562 4.27 -11.94 9.46
C MET A 562 4.87 -13.16 8.77
N ASP A 563 6.16 -13.09 8.46
CA ASP A 563 6.89 -14.11 7.70
C ASP A 563 6.21 -14.48 6.37
N GLY A 564 5.62 -13.50 5.67
CA GLY A 564 4.93 -13.73 4.41
C GLY A 564 3.67 -14.59 4.51
N ILE A 565 2.88 -14.66 3.45
CA ILE A 565 1.63 -15.45 3.44
C ILE A 565 1.90 -16.96 3.49
N PHE A 566 3.02 -17.41 2.91
CA PHE A 566 3.37 -18.84 2.80
C PHE A 566 4.53 -19.28 3.72
N GLY A 567 4.99 -18.41 4.60
CA GLY A 567 6.06 -18.69 5.55
C GLY A 567 5.63 -19.58 6.71
N GLY A 568 6.28 -19.43 7.84
CA GLY A 568 6.06 -20.16 9.08
C GLY A 568 7.34 -20.73 9.67
N ASP A 569 8.52 -20.26 9.22
CA ASP A 569 9.79 -20.56 9.87
C ASP A 569 9.83 -19.86 11.25
N PRO A 570 10.03 -20.58 12.36
CA PRO A 570 9.97 -19.97 13.69
C PRO A 570 11.03 -18.89 13.93
N ILE A 571 12.22 -19.02 13.35
CA ILE A 571 13.31 -18.02 13.49
C ILE A 571 12.94 -16.75 12.73
N ILE A 572 12.55 -16.89 11.46
CA ILE A 572 12.17 -15.76 10.61
C ILE A 572 10.93 -15.07 11.18
N SER A 573 9.93 -15.84 11.60
CA SER A 573 8.74 -15.31 12.26
C SER A 573 9.09 -14.50 13.53
N ALA A 574 9.91 -15.04 14.42
CA ALA A 574 10.32 -14.35 15.64
C ALA A 574 11.07 -13.04 15.34
N ARG A 575 11.97 -13.04 14.34
CA ARG A 575 12.66 -11.83 13.89
C ARG A 575 11.71 -10.82 13.25
N ASP A 576 10.70 -11.32 12.54
CA ASP A 576 9.69 -10.47 11.93
C ASP A 576 8.79 -9.81 12.98
N TYR A 577 8.37 -10.53 14.03
CA TYR A 577 7.70 -9.94 15.20
C TYR A 577 8.57 -8.89 15.87
N GLN A 578 9.88 -9.13 15.97
CA GLN A 578 10.82 -8.22 16.61
C GLN A 578 10.84 -6.84 15.97
N TRP A 579 11.08 -6.76 14.65
CA TRP A 579 11.18 -5.45 14.01
C TRP A 579 9.82 -4.83 13.70
N LYS A 580 8.80 -5.63 13.35
CA LYS A 580 7.46 -5.12 13.07
C LYS A 580 6.70 -4.59 14.29
N THR A 581 7.20 -4.84 15.49
CA THR A 581 6.78 -4.09 16.68
C THR A 581 6.90 -2.57 16.47
N PHE A 582 7.89 -2.14 15.71
CA PHE A 582 8.17 -0.75 15.38
C PHE A 582 7.72 -0.41 13.94
N THR A 583 6.55 -0.86 13.56
CA THR A 583 5.91 -0.56 12.27
C THR A 583 4.43 -0.23 12.48
N PRO A 584 3.75 0.40 11.52
CA PRO A 584 2.33 0.73 11.66
C PRO A 584 1.44 -0.50 11.84
N SER A 585 1.55 -1.48 10.95
CA SER A 585 0.64 -2.64 10.93
C SER A 585 1.41 -3.94 11.00
N MET A 586 0.82 -4.91 11.72
CA MET A 586 1.29 -6.29 11.82
C MET A 586 0.13 -7.21 11.41
N LEU A 587 0.36 -8.05 10.41
CA LEU A 587 -0.67 -8.91 9.83
C LEU A 587 -0.23 -10.37 9.97
N ASP A 588 -0.91 -11.15 10.79
CA ASP A 588 -0.66 -12.59 10.88
C ASP A 588 -1.66 -13.33 9.99
N MET A 589 -1.27 -13.58 8.74
CA MET A 589 -2.10 -14.31 7.79
C MET A 589 -1.88 -15.81 7.94
N ASP A 590 -2.72 -16.45 8.72
CA ASP A 590 -2.60 -17.85 9.07
C ASP A 590 -3.48 -18.76 8.19
N GLY A 591 -2.97 -19.93 7.85
CA GLY A 591 -3.70 -20.96 7.13
C GLY A 591 -3.41 -21.09 5.63
N TRP A 592 -2.52 -20.28 5.04
CA TRP A 592 -2.12 -20.41 3.63
C TRP A 592 -0.85 -21.23 3.43
N GLY A 593 0.06 -21.21 4.38
CA GLY A 593 1.33 -21.93 4.33
C GLY A 593 1.22 -23.41 4.69
N THR A 594 2.37 -24.09 4.77
CA THR A 594 2.51 -25.46 5.25
C THR A 594 2.53 -25.57 6.76
N TYR A 595 2.75 -24.47 7.45
CA TYR A 595 2.80 -24.39 8.91
C TYR A 595 1.78 -23.39 9.42
N ARG A 596 1.32 -23.59 10.64
CA ARG A 596 0.59 -22.55 11.34
C ARG A 596 1.53 -21.41 11.67
N LYS A 597 1.05 -20.18 11.44
CA LYS A 597 1.82 -18.96 11.66
C LYS A 597 1.45 -18.26 12.95
N SER A 598 0.33 -18.63 13.56
CA SER A 598 -0.04 -18.10 14.88
C SER A 598 1.12 -18.23 15.86
N PRO A 599 1.53 -17.15 16.53
CA PRO A 599 2.78 -17.12 17.30
C PRO A 599 2.83 -18.12 18.45
N MET A 600 1.69 -18.53 18.99
CA MET A 600 1.58 -19.54 20.04
C MET A 600 1.91 -20.96 19.57
N THR A 601 2.01 -21.19 18.27
CA THR A 601 2.22 -22.53 17.68
C THR A 601 3.68 -22.84 17.36
N HIS A 602 4.57 -21.86 17.48
CA HIS A 602 5.98 -22.01 17.09
C HIS A 602 6.82 -22.75 18.15
N GLY A 603 6.32 -22.88 19.38
CA GLY A 603 7.05 -23.46 20.49
C GLY A 603 8.12 -22.54 21.08
N ASP A 604 8.58 -22.85 22.29
CA ASP A 604 9.65 -22.06 22.93
C ASP A 604 11.03 -22.33 22.27
N PRO A 605 11.88 -21.30 22.16
CA PRO A 605 11.72 -19.95 22.73
C PRO A 605 10.90 -18.98 21.87
N TYR A 606 10.50 -19.35 20.64
CA TYR A 606 9.94 -18.43 19.64
C TYR A 606 8.57 -17.87 20.06
N THR A 607 7.71 -18.70 20.65
CA THR A 607 6.43 -18.26 21.22
C THR A 607 6.64 -17.20 22.32
N GLY A 608 7.63 -17.41 23.19
CA GLY A 608 7.99 -16.44 24.23
C GLY A 608 8.51 -15.12 23.67
N ILE A 609 9.33 -15.17 22.62
CA ILE A 609 9.85 -13.99 21.92
C ILE A 609 8.71 -13.21 21.28
N SER A 610 7.85 -13.86 20.52
CA SER A 610 6.70 -13.22 19.86
C SER A 610 5.76 -12.56 20.87
N ARG A 611 5.46 -13.26 21.98
CA ARG A 611 4.67 -12.70 23.09
C ARG A 611 5.30 -11.43 23.67
N PHE A 612 6.61 -11.45 23.92
CA PHE A 612 7.33 -10.29 24.43
C PHE A 612 7.17 -9.08 23.52
N TYR A 613 7.38 -9.25 22.21
CA TYR A 613 7.30 -8.15 21.26
C TYR A 613 5.86 -7.66 21.01
N LEU A 614 4.86 -8.52 21.05
CA LEU A 614 3.46 -8.12 21.00
C LEU A 614 3.07 -7.28 22.23
N LYS A 615 3.52 -7.67 23.41
CA LYS A 615 3.30 -6.90 24.66
C LYS A 615 4.07 -5.58 24.65
N LEU A 616 5.28 -5.55 24.11
CA LEU A 616 6.04 -4.31 23.92
C LEU A 616 5.31 -3.35 23.00
N LYS A 617 4.77 -3.84 21.87
CA LYS A 617 3.95 -3.01 20.97
C LYS A 617 2.75 -2.41 21.70
N ALA A 618 2.06 -3.20 22.51
CA ALA A 618 0.94 -2.72 23.32
C ALA A 618 1.37 -1.64 24.33
N GLN A 619 2.52 -1.81 24.98
CA GLN A 619 3.07 -0.80 25.90
C GLN A 619 3.46 0.49 25.19
N LEU A 620 3.94 0.41 23.95
CA LEU A 620 4.31 1.56 23.13
C LEU A 620 3.12 2.21 22.43
N MET A 621 1.91 1.69 22.57
CA MET A 621 0.74 2.17 21.82
C MET A 621 0.47 3.67 21.96
N PRO A 622 0.59 4.31 23.12
CA PRO A 622 0.44 5.76 23.22
C PRO A 622 1.44 6.53 22.32
N TYR A 623 2.69 6.07 22.27
CA TYR A 623 3.71 6.62 21.39
C TYR A 623 3.41 6.36 19.92
N ILE A 624 3.04 5.13 19.56
CA ILE A 624 2.67 4.72 18.21
C ILE A 624 1.50 5.55 17.71
N TYR A 625 0.46 5.71 18.52
CA TYR A 625 -0.75 6.42 18.12
C TYR A 625 -0.51 7.93 17.97
N THR A 626 0.34 8.54 18.80
CA THR A 626 0.76 9.92 18.65
C THR A 626 1.55 10.11 17.34
N SER A 627 2.50 9.21 17.06
CA SER A 627 3.26 9.22 15.81
C SER A 627 2.36 9.00 14.58
N ALA A 628 1.32 8.17 14.72
CA ALA A 628 0.32 7.96 13.68
C ALA A 628 -0.54 9.21 13.43
N ALA A 629 -0.87 9.97 14.49
CA ALA A 629 -1.58 11.24 14.35
C ALA A 629 -0.73 12.27 13.60
N SER A 630 0.57 12.39 13.93
CA SER A 630 1.50 13.23 13.17
C SER A 630 1.59 12.80 11.71
N ALA A 631 1.67 11.49 11.44
CA ALA A 631 1.69 10.96 10.08
C ALA A 631 0.39 11.20 9.30
N ALA A 632 -0.73 11.33 10.00
CA ALA A 632 -2.01 11.75 9.43
C ALA A 632 -2.14 13.28 9.21
N ASN A 633 -1.02 13.99 9.31
CA ASN A 633 -0.93 15.45 9.19
C ASN A 633 -1.76 16.20 10.25
N ILE A 634 -1.87 15.62 11.45
CA ILE A 634 -2.49 16.24 12.62
C ILE A 634 -1.39 16.84 13.48
N ASP A 635 -1.52 18.12 13.83
CA ASP A 635 -0.57 18.76 14.74
C ASP A 635 -0.71 18.19 16.16
N THR A 636 0.32 17.49 16.61
CA THR A 636 0.41 16.93 17.97
C THR A 636 1.21 17.81 18.93
N GLY A 637 1.73 18.94 18.44
CA GLY A 637 2.58 19.83 19.18
C GLY A 637 4.06 19.39 19.27
N ASN A 638 4.43 18.29 18.63
CA ASN A 638 5.82 17.77 18.64
C ASN A 638 6.67 18.33 17.50
N GLY A 639 6.08 19.08 16.55
CA GLY A 639 6.80 19.67 15.41
C GLY A 639 7.10 18.70 14.26
N ASP A 640 6.51 17.52 14.29
CA ASP A 640 6.71 16.46 13.28
C ASP A 640 5.47 16.19 12.41
N THR A 641 4.56 17.16 12.32
CA THR A 641 3.31 17.09 11.55
C THR A 641 3.58 16.74 10.09
N GLY A 642 2.90 15.69 9.61
CA GLY A 642 3.03 15.20 8.23
C GLY A 642 4.19 14.22 8.01
N LEU A 643 5.07 14.01 9.00
CA LEU A 643 6.14 13.02 8.89
C LEU A 643 5.61 11.60 9.16
N PRO A 644 6.01 10.61 8.36
CA PRO A 644 5.56 9.23 8.53
C PRO A 644 6.07 8.62 9.84
N MET A 645 5.46 7.51 10.28
CA MET A 645 5.96 6.75 11.42
C MET A 645 7.29 6.07 11.12
N ILE A 646 7.44 5.48 9.93
CA ILE A 646 8.70 4.93 9.45
C ILE A 646 9.40 6.02 8.65
N ARG A 647 10.50 6.53 9.20
CA ARG A 647 11.23 7.66 8.64
C ARG A 647 12.56 7.19 8.09
N ALA A 648 12.76 7.38 6.79
CA ALA A 648 14.10 7.26 6.22
C ALA A 648 15.09 8.11 7.05
N MET A 649 16.31 7.67 7.18
CA MET A 649 17.33 8.42 7.95
C MET A 649 17.51 9.86 7.44
N LEU A 650 17.33 10.06 6.14
CA LEU A 650 17.38 11.40 5.51
C LEU A 650 16.35 12.40 6.09
N LEU A 651 15.26 11.95 6.69
CA LEU A 651 14.26 12.85 7.31
C LEU A 651 14.73 13.44 8.64
N SER A 652 15.82 12.93 9.18
CA SER A 652 16.37 13.34 10.47
C SER A 652 17.84 13.79 10.38
N ASP A 653 18.52 13.56 9.27
CA ASP A 653 19.94 13.82 9.09
C ASP A 653 20.24 14.35 7.67
N ASN A 654 20.87 15.51 7.59
CA ASN A 654 21.22 16.18 6.34
C ASN A 654 22.45 15.61 5.62
N SER A 655 23.06 14.54 6.16
CA SER A 655 24.25 13.96 5.54
C SER A 655 23.92 13.19 4.25
N GLU A 656 24.84 13.21 3.29
CA GLU A 656 24.74 12.36 2.09
C GLU A 656 24.69 10.86 2.46
N TYR A 657 25.31 10.49 3.57
CA TYR A 657 25.28 9.13 4.08
C TYR A 657 23.85 8.69 4.44
N ALA A 658 23.11 9.55 5.14
CA ALA A 658 21.71 9.29 5.52
C ALA A 658 20.78 9.18 4.31
N ALA A 659 21.05 9.93 3.25
CA ALA A 659 20.27 9.89 2.01
C ALA A 659 20.64 8.70 1.08
N SER A 660 21.71 7.98 1.38
CA SER A 660 22.21 6.88 0.56
C SER A 660 21.61 5.53 0.95
N THR A 661 21.85 4.52 0.11
CA THR A 661 21.50 3.12 0.42
C THR A 661 22.28 2.52 1.58
N SER A 662 23.30 3.22 2.12
CA SER A 662 24.04 2.79 3.31
C SER A 662 23.15 2.64 4.54
N THR A 663 22.04 3.37 4.60
CA THR A 663 21.06 3.33 5.69
C THR A 663 19.78 2.56 5.36
N GLN A 664 19.73 1.82 4.24
CA GLN A 664 18.51 1.17 3.73
C GLN A 664 17.92 0.10 4.65
N TYR A 665 18.68 -0.40 5.62
CA TYR A 665 18.23 -1.43 6.56
C TYR A 665 18.06 -0.89 7.98
N GLN A 666 17.81 0.39 8.12
CA GLN A 666 17.46 1.05 9.37
C GLN A 666 16.56 2.26 9.10
N TYR A 667 15.82 2.68 10.12
CA TYR A 667 14.92 3.82 10.03
C TYR A 667 14.66 4.41 11.42
N MET A 668 14.17 5.64 11.46
CA MET A 668 13.55 6.17 12.68
C MET A 668 12.09 5.75 12.73
N PHE A 669 11.66 5.23 13.85
CA PHE A 669 10.26 4.98 14.14
C PHE A 669 9.73 6.12 15.03
N GLY A 670 8.92 6.99 14.44
CA GLY A 670 8.61 8.28 15.03
C GLY A 670 9.89 9.10 15.25
N GLU A 671 9.90 9.87 16.30
CA GLU A 671 10.98 10.83 16.59
C GLU A 671 12.13 10.23 17.40
N ASN A 672 11.84 9.21 18.23
CA ASN A 672 12.74 8.82 19.31
C ASN A 672 13.37 7.43 19.17
N PHE A 673 12.86 6.54 18.32
CA PHE A 673 13.40 5.20 18.16
C PHE A 673 14.16 5.06 16.85
N LEU A 674 15.44 4.73 16.92
CA LEU A 674 16.19 4.21 15.80
C LEU A 674 16.04 2.69 15.78
N VAL A 675 15.55 2.14 14.70
CA VAL A 675 15.31 0.72 14.51
C VAL A 675 16.24 0.16 13.46
N ALA A 676 17.05 -0.80 13.84
CA ALA A 676 17.99 -1.50 12.96
C ALA A 676 17.69 -3.01 12.98
N PRO A 677 16.77 -3.49 12.14
CA PRO A 677 16.35 -4.89 12.14
C PRO A 677 17.49 -5.85 11.86
N VAL A 678 17.43 -7.03 12.45
CA VAL A 678 18.24 -8.18 12.00
C VAL A 678 17.58 -8.72 10.73
N TYR A 679 18.27 -8.63 9.60
CA TYR A 679 17.72 -8.91 8.27
C TYR A 679 18.47 -10.00 7.50
N GLN A 680 19.41 -10.64 8.14
CA GLN A 680 20.20 -11.73 7.56
C GLN A 680 20.65 -12.68 8.67
N ASP A 681 21.05 -13.87 8.27
CA ASP A 681 21.66 -14.82 9.21
C ASP A 681 22.90 -14.18 9.85
N THR A 682 22.95 -14.24 11.16
CA THR A 682 24.02 -13.63 11.95
C THR A 682 24.91 -14.71 12.51
N GLN A 683 26.21 -14.41 12.58
CA GLN A 683 27.13 -15.26 13.33
C GLN A 683 27.15 -14.77 14.78
N ALA A 684 27.04 -15.71 15.69
CA ALA A 684 27.15 -15.41 17.11
C ALA A 684 28.55 -14.86 17.44
N ASP A 685 28.61 -13.85 18.31
CA ASP A 685 29.85 -13.39 18.92
C ASP A 685 30.42 -14.43 19.89
N GLU A 686 31.54 -14.13 20.55
CA GLU A 686 32.20 -15.00 21.53
C GLU A 686 31.30 -15.31 22.75
N ASN A 687 30.25 -14.54 22.99
CA ASN A 687 29.29 -14.70 24.06
C ASN A 687 28.00 -15.41 23.61
N GLY A 688 27.90 -15.77 22.33
CA GLY A 688 26.73 -16.41 21.76
C GLY A 688 25.60 -15.44 21.39
N ASN A 689 25.87 -14.13 21.29
CA ASN A 689 24.87 -13.13 20.87
C ASN A 689 24.90 -12.94 19.36
N ASP A 690 23.75 -12.74 18.77
CA ASP A 690 23.63 -12.32 17.36
C ASP A 690 24.20 -10.92 17.16
N VAL A 691 24.95 -10.74 16.07
CA VAL A 691 25.61 -9.47 15.74
C VAL A 691 24.92 -8.80 14.58
N ARG A 692 24.53 -7.55 14.77
CA ARG A 692 23.98 -6.65 13.73
C ARG A 692 25.00 -5.53 13.47
N ASN A 693 25.68 -5.60 12.34
CA ASN A 693 26.71 -4.62 11.94
C ASN A 693 26.13 -3.48 11.12
N GLY A 694 26.86 -2.37 11.03
CA GLY A 694 26.56 -1.27 10.15
C GLY A 694 25.37 -0.42 10.63
N ILE A 695 25.19 -0.23 11.93
CA ILE A 695 24.15 0.65 12.48
C ILE A 695 24.69 2.08 12.56
N TYR A 696 24.16 2.94 11.73
CA TYR A 696 24.50 4.36 11.74
C TYR A 696 23.72 5.10 12.82
N LEU A 697 24.45 5.77 13.71
CA LEU A 697 23.90 6.64 14.76
C LEU A 697 24.13 8.10 14.36
N PRO A 698 23.11 8.86 13.94
CA PRO A 698 23.26 10.27 13.58
C PRO A 698 23.70 11.13 14.77
N ASN A 699 24.36 12.23 14.49
CA ASN A 699 24.67 13.23 15.49
C ASN A 699 23.93 14.55 15.19
N TYR A 700 22.94 14.87 15.99
CA TYR A 700 22.17 16.13 15.90
C TYR A 700 22.76 17.25 16.75
N GLY A 701 23.79 16.91 17.56
CA GLY A 701 24.49 17.86 18.43
C GLY A 701 25.80 18.37 17.83
N THR A 702 26.61 18.95 18.68
CA THR A 702 27.99 19.40 18.33
C THR A 702 29.02 18.35 18.79
N ASP A 703 30.26 18.51 18.36
CA ASP A 703 31.34 17.62 18.83
C ASP A 703 31.57 17.72 20.35
N GLU A 704 31.29 18.86 20.94
CA GLU A 704 31.40 19.08 22.39
C GLU A 704 30.17 18.54 23.15
N ASN A 705 29.00 18.54 22.51
CA ASN A 705 27.76 18.07 23.09
C ASN A 705 27.00 17.17 22.06
N PRO A 706 27.48 15.95 21.82
CA PRO A 706 26.91 15.08 20.83
C PRO A 706 25.59 14.47 21.28
N THR A 707 24.80 14.01 20.33
CA THR A 707 23.66 13.14 20.58
C THR A 707 24.13 11.86 21.29
N ILE A 708 23.43 11.47 22.36
CA ILE A 708 23.66 10.21 23.04
C ILE A 708 22.50 9.27 22.73
N TRP A 709 22.82 8.17 22.08
CA TRP A 709 21.89 7.08 21.82
C TRP A 709 21.94 6.07 22.95
N ILE A 710 20.77 5.57 23.34
CA ILE A 710 20.67 4.59 24.42
C ILE A 710 20.06 3.31 23.84
N ASP A 711 20.77 2.21 23.96
CA ASP A 711 20.20 0.90 23.62
C ASP A 711 19.00 0.63 24.54
N TYR A 712 17.86 0.41 23.93
CA TYR A 712 16.57 0.32 24.63
C TYR A 712 16.52 -0.82 25.64
N PHE A 713 17.16 -1.95 25.34
CA PHE A 713 17.09 -3.15 26.18
C PHE A 713 18.20 -3.20 27.25
N SER A 714 19.41 -2.78 26.90
CA SER A 714 20.55 -2.86 27.80
C SER A 714 20.83 -1.58 28.60
N GLY A 715 20.27 -0.45 28.16
CA GLY A 715 20.58 0.88 28.71
C GLY A 715 21.99 1.39 28.36
N LYS A 716 22.75 0.66 27.51
CA LYS A 716 24.08 1.07 27.12
C LYS A 716 24.04 2.33 26.25
N GLN A 717 24.95 3.25 26.52
CA GLN A 717 25.02 4.52 25.84
C GLN A 717 26.06 4.51 24.72
N TYR A 718 25.72 5.18 23.61
CA TYR A 718 26.56 5.33 22.44
C TYR A 718 26.53 6.79 21.98
N ARG A 719 27.70 7.31 21.55
CA ARG A 719 27.81 8.64 20.98
C ARG A 719 27.27 8.61 19.53
N GLY A 720 26.54 9.62 19.12
CA GLY A 720 26.17 9.84 17.72
C GLY A 720 27.37 10.17 16.84
N GLY A 721 27.16 10.16 15.52
CA GLY A 721 28.18 10.39 14.53
C GLY A 721 29.10 9.18 14.25
N GLN A 722 28.60 7.96 14.48
CA GLN A 722 29.37 6.73 14.24
C GLN A 722 28.52 5.63 13.63
N VAL A 723 29.20 4.64 13.09
CA VAL A 723 28.61 3.38 12.66
C VAL A 723 29.03 2.30 13.63
N LEU A 724 28.06 1.61 14.23
CA LEU A 724 28.34 0.48 15.13
C LEU A 724 28.49 -0.81 14.34
N ASN A 725 29.42 -1.61 14.77
CA ASN A 725 29.65 -2.97 14.30
C ASN A 725 29.47 -3.96 15.44
#